data_4f1504f397791d56d2cf8c1141cf1db5
#
_entry.id   4f1504f397791d56d2cf8c1141cf1db5
#
_cell.length_a   1.000
_cell.length_b   1.000
_cell.length_c   1.000
_cell.angle_alpha   90.00
_cell.angle_beta   90.00
_cell.angle_gamma   90.00
#
_symmetry.space_group_name_H-M   'P 1'
#
loop_
_entity.id
_entity.type
_entity.pdbx_description
1 polymer ?
#
loop_
_entity_poly.entity_id
_entity_poly.type
_entity_poly.pdbx_seq_one_letter_code
_entity_poly.pdbx_strand_id
1 'polypeptide(L)'
;MARKTPISLYRNIGISAHIDAGKTTTTERILFYTGLTHKLGEVHDGAATTDYMEQEQERGITITSAAVTSYWSGMAKQFPEHRFNIIDTPGHVDFTVEVERSMRVLDGAVMVYCAVGGVQPQSETVWRQANKYQVPRLAFVNKMDRQGANFFRVVEQMKTRLRANPVPIVIPVGAEDNFSGVVDLLKMKSIIWNEADKGTTFTYGDIPAELVETAEEWRQNMIEAAAEASEELMDKYLGGDELTEEEIVGALRQRTLAGEIQPMLCGSAFKNKGVQRMLDAVVELLPAPTDIPPVQGVNPNTEEADSRQASDEEKFSALAFKMLNDKYVGQLTFIRVYSGVVKSGDTVLNSVKGTRERIGRLVQMTAADRTEIEEVRAGDIAAAIGLKDVTTGETLCAESAPIILERMEFPEPVIHIAVEPKTKADQEKMGIALNRLAKEDPSFRVRTDEESGQTIISGMGELHLEIIVDRMKREFGVEANIGAPQVAYRETIRKAVKAEYKHAKQSGGKGQYGHVVIEMEPGGEGYEFIDEIKGGVIPREFIPSVDKGIRDTLPNGIVAGYPVVDVRIRLVFGSYHDVDSSQLAFELAASQAFKEGMRQASPALLEPIMAVEVETPEEYMGDVMGDLNRRRGVVLGMDDDGIGGKKVRAEVPLAEMFGYSTDLRSATQGRATYSMEFKKYSEAPAHIAAAVTEARKG
;
A
#
# COMPACT_ATOMS: atom_id res chain seq x y z
N MET A 1 29.47 18.32 8.80
CA MET A 1 29.34 18.02 10.26
C MET A 1 29.29 16.52 10.45
N ALA A 2 29.69 15.97 11.57
CA ALA A 2 29.57 14.55 11.86
C ALA A 2 28.09 14.18 12.11
N ARG A 3 27.72 12.96 11.73
CA ARG A 3 26.39 12.40 11.98
C ARG A 3 26.13 12.34 13.50
N LYS A 4 24.98 12.85 13.95
CA LYS A 4 24.63 12.85 15.39
C LYS A 4 24.31 11.46 15.91
N THR A 5 23.54 10.69 15.15
CA THR A 5 23.18 9.31 15.47
C THR A 5 23.80 8.40 14.43
N PRO A 6 24.56 7.36 14.79
CA PRO A 6 25.07 6.38 13.85
C PRO A 6 23.94 5.73 13.07
N ILE A 7 24.15 5.48 11.79
CA ILE A 7 23.12 4.88 10.91
C ILE A 7 22.63 3.50 11.41
N SER A 8 23.49 2.74 12.08
CA SER A 8 23.16 1.46 12.69
C SER A 8 22.11 1.55 13.81
N LEU A 9 21.92 2.74 14.37
CA LEU A 9 20.94 3.02 15.42
C LEU A 9 19.63 3.64 14.87
N TYR A 10 19.46 3.70 13.57
CA TYR A 10 18.20 4.12 12.94
C TYR A 10 17.25 2.92 12.79
N ARG A 11 15.97 3.20 13.00
CA ARG A 11 14.87 2.26 12.70
C ARG A 11 13.77 3.01 11.95
N ASN A 12 13.65 2.74 10.66
CA ASN A 12 12.56 3.28 9.83
C ASN A 12 11.45 2.24 9.80
N ILE A 13 10.45 2.44 10.63
CA ILE A 13 9.39 1.45 10.84
C ILE A 13 8.01 1.99 10.50
N GLY A 14 7.18 1.12 9.96
CA GLY A 14 5.77 1.37 9.75
C GLY A 14 4.91 0.63 10.75
N ILE A 15 3.82 1.25 11.13
CA ILE A 15 2.76 0.63 11.93
C ILE A 15 1.59 0.40 11.00
N SER A 16 1.25 -0.85 10.76
CA SER A 16 0.16 -1.26 9.86
C SER A 16 -0.81 -2.20 10.55
N ALA A 17 -2.08 -2.09 10.21
CA ALA A 17 -3.14 -2.94 10.76
C ALA A 17 -4.39 -2.86 9.91
N HIS A 18 -5.34 -3.79 10.13
CA HIS A 18 -6.70 -3.61 9.69
C HIS A 18 -7.44 -2.58 10.56
N ILE A 19 -8.60 -2.14 10.10
CA ILE A 19 -9.47 -1.22 10.84
C ILE A 19 -9.79 -1.81 12.23
N ASP A 20 -9.83 -0.97 13.23
CA ASP A 20 -10.16 -1.31 14.63
C ASP A 20 -9.19 -2.26 15.34
N ALA A 21 -8.02 -2.53 14.78
CA ALA A 21 -6.98 -3.27 15.50
C ALA A 21 -6.26 -2.45 16.58
N GLY A 22 -6.51 -1.14 16.63
CA GLY A 22 -5.88 -0.24 17.60
C GLY A 22 -4.52 0.30 17.14
N LYS A 23 -4.34 0.45 15.84
CA LYS A 23 -3.10 0.96 15.23
C LYS A 23 -2.73 2.34 15.73
N THR A 24 -3.66 3.29 15.64
CA THR A 24 -3.42 4.68 16.07
C THR A 24 -3.16 4.78 17.56
N THR A 25 -3.92 4.04 18.37
CA THR A 25 -3.66 3.97 19.82
C THR A 25 -2.27 3.42 20.12
N THR A 26 -1.83 2.39 19.40
CA THR A 26 -0.48 1.84 19.54
C THR A 26 0.58 2.89 19.17
N THR A 27 0.41 3.61 18.09
CA THR A 27 1.32 4.69 17.67
C THR A 27 1.38 5.80 18.71
N GLU A 28 0.25 6.22 19.25
CA GLU A 28 0.19 7.25 20.30
C GLU A 28 0.93 6.81 21.58
N ARG A 29 0.83 5.53 21.95
CA ARG A 29 1.59 4.98 23.11
C ARG A 29 3.09 4.96 22.81
N ILE A 30 3.50 4.65 21.59
CA ILE A 30 4.90 4.73 21.18
C ILE A 30 5.41 6.15 21.36
N LEU A 31 4.69 7.16 20.89
CA LEU A 31 5.07 8.57 21.03
C LEU A 31 5.14 9.00 22.50
N PHE A 32 4.24 8.53 23.33
CA PHE A 32 4.25 8.79 24.76
C PHE A 32 5.49 8.20 25.44
N TYR A 33 5.80 6.92 25.21
CA TYR A 33 6.95 6.27 25.87
C TYR A 33 8.30 6.77 25.33
N THR A 34 8.34 7.29 24.13
CA THR A 34 9.55 7.91 23.56
C THR A 34 9.72 9.39 23.92
N GLY A 35 8.81 9.95 24.73
CA GLY A 35 8.93 11.31 25.27
C GLY A 35 8.49 12.44 24.36
N LEU A 36 7.90 12.14 23.20
CA LEU A 36 7.42 13.18 22.27
C LEU A 36 6.12 13.83 22.69
N THR A 37 5.28 13.12 23.45
CA THR A 37 4.02 13.66 23.97
C THR A 37 3.96 13.47 25.49
N HIS A 38 3.35 14.44 26.18
CA HIS A 38 3.12 14.37 27.62
C HIS A 38 1.73 13.86 27.99
N LYS A 39 0.86 13.76 27.00
CA LYS A 39 -0.53 13.28 27.14
C LYS A 39 -0.75 12.13 26.19
N LEU A 40 -1.59 11.16 26.64
CA LEU A 40 -2.04 10.11 25.76
C LEU A 40 -3.15 10.65 24.87
N GLY A 41 -2.93 10.58 23.56
CA GLY A 41 -3.96 10.86 22.55
C GLY A 41 -4.88 9.65 22.35
N GLU A 42 -6.17 9.89 22.21
CA GLU A 42 -7.17 8.86 21.93
C GLU A 42 -7.90 9.14 20.62
N VAL A 43 -8.09 8.09 19.82
CA VAL A 43 -8.75 8.21 18.50
C VAL A 43 -10.20 8.69 18.65
N HIS A 44 -10.91 8.16 19.64
CA HIS A 44 -12.32 8.52 19.87
C HIS A 44 -12.52 9.97 20.32
N ASP A 45 -11.49 10.55 20.93
CA ASP A 45 -11.52 11.95 21.36
C ASP A 45 -11.00 12.93 20.30
N GLY A 46 -10.59 12.42 19.14
CA GLY A 46 -9.95 13.22 18.07
C GLY A 46 -8.62 13.86 18.47
N ALA A 47 -7.96 13.29 19.47
CA ALA A 47 -6.75 13.86 20.09
C ALA A 47 -5.46 13.14 19.65
N ALA A 48 -5.53 12.28 18.63
CA ALA A 48 -4.36 11.55 18.16
C ALA A 48 -3.37 12.47 17.44
N THR A 49 -2.10 12.42 17.86
CA THR A 49 -1.03 13.30 17.35
C THR A 49 -0.69 13.01 15.89
N THR A 50 -0.88 11.78 15.44
CA THR A 50 -0.59 11.35 14.07
C THR A 50 -1.70 11.66 13.07
N ASP A 51 -2.86 12.08 13.54
CA ASP A 51 -4.01 12.44 12.70
C ASP A 51 -3.92 13.94 12.36
N TYR A 52 -3.31 14.25 11.22
CA TYR A 52 -3.10 15.63 10.76
C TYR A 52 -4.32 16.26 10.12
N MET A 53 -5.17 15.46 9.49
CA MET A 53 -6.34 15.95 8.80
C MET A 53 -7.52 16.04 9.76
N GLU A 54 -8.28 17.14 9.66
CA GLU A 54 -9.51 17.31 10.41
C GLU A 54 -10.49 16.15 10.21
N GLN A 55 -10.56 15.61 9.00
CA GLN A 55 -11.35 14.44 8.65
C GLN A 55 -10.89 13.16 9.36
N GLU A 56 -9.59 12.99 9.57
CA GLU A 56 -9.03 11.86 10.35
C GLU A 56 -9.51 11.93 11.80
N GLN A 57 -9.44 13.11 12.39
CA GLN A 57 -9.90 13.35 13.76
C GLN A 57 -11.41 13.14 13.94
N GLU A 58 -12.20 13.67 13.02
CA GLU A 58 -13.66 13.53 13.04
C GLU A 58 -14.14 12.09 12.83
N ARG A 59 -13.47 11.33 11.96
CA ARG A 59 -13.86 9.96 11.61
C ARG A 59 -13.19 8.90 12.47
N GLY A 60 -12.14 9.27 13.21
CA GLY A 60 -11.35 8.34 14.02
C GLY A 60 -10.60 7.29 13.20
N ILE A 61 -10.24 7.62 11.96
CA ILE A 61 -9.48 6.74 11.04
C ILE A 61 -8.27 7.46 10.49
N THR A 62 -7.20 6.72 10.21
CA THR A 62 -6.03 7.24 9.53
C THR A 62 -6.28 7.26 8.02
N ILE A 63 -6.18 8.42 7.40
CA ILE A 63 -6.37 8.62 5.96
C ILE A 63 -5.03 8.74 5.25
N THR A 64 -4.11 9.52 5.81
CA THR A 64 -2.78 9.74 5.26
C THR A 64 -1.72 9.18 6.19
N SER A 65 -0.58 8.74 5.61
CA SER A 65 0.56 8.31 6.43
C SER A 65 1.21 9.51 7.11
N ALA A 66 1.38 9.41 8.42
CA ALA A 66 2.12 10.40 9.20
C ALA A 66 3.54 9.88 9.47
N ALA A 67 4.55 10.71 9.21
CA ALA A 67 5.95 10.36 9.49
C ALA A 67 6.44 11.18 10.68
N VAL A 68 6.86 10.52 11.77
CA VAL A 68 7.28 11.15 13.01
C VAL A 68 8.60 10.56 13.47
N THR A 69 9.51 11.43 13.92
CA THR A 69 10.80 11.01 14.49
C THR A 69 10.74 10.98 16.02
N SER A 70 11.24 9.90 16.61
CA SER A 70 11.33 9.71 18.06
C SER A 70 12.60 8.95 18.47
N TYR A 71 12.83 8.80 19.77
CA TYR A 71 14.03 8.18 20.30
C TYR A 71 13.69 7.16 21.37
N TRP A 72 14.42 6.04 21.38
CA TRP A 72 14.24 4.98 22.36
C TRP A 72 15.55 4.37 22.79
N SER A 73 15.71 4.12 24.11
CA SER A 73 16.90 3.54 24.70
C SER A 73 16.65 2.22 25.45
N GLY A 74 15.43 1.70 25.37
CA GLY A 74 14.99 0.46 26.07
C GLY A 74 14.14 0.73 27.30
N MET A 75 13.36 -0.27 27.72
CA MET A 75 12.53 -0.20 28.94
C MET A 75 13.38 0.07 30.19
N ALA A 76 14.54 -0.57 30.25
CA ALA A 76 15.52 -0.42 31.33
C ALA A 76 16.71 0.48 30.96
N LYS A 77 16.61 1.24 29.87
CA LYS A 77 17.67 2.06 29.29
C LYS A 77 18.95 1.27 28.99
N GLN A 78 18.78 0.02 28.58
CA GLN A 78 19.88 -0.92 28.30
C GLN A 78 20.50 -0.76 26.93
N PHE A 79 19.86 -0.01 26.01
CA PHE A 79 20.38 0.23 24.66
C PHE A 79 20.95 1.65 24.53
N PRO A 80 21.89 1.86 23.60
CA PRO A 80 22.18 3.23 23.12
C PRO A 80 20.91 3.86 22.56
N GLU A 81 20.84 5.18 22.56
CA GLU A 81 19.67 5.89 22.03
C GLU A 81 19.53 5.63 20.53
N HIS A 82 18.44 4.97 20.16
CA HIS A 82 18.04 4.70 18.79
C HIS A 82 17.12 5.79 18.27
N ARG A 83 17.28 6.13 17.00
CA ARG A 83 16.41 7.07 16.29
C ARG A 83 15.35 6.30 15.51
N PHE A 84 14.10 6.52 15.84
CA PHE A 84 12.96 5.91 15.15
C PHE A 84 12.30 6.92 14.24
N ASN A 85 12.16 6.57 12.96
CA ASN A 85 11.23 7.23 12.05
C ASN A 85 10.02 6.32 11.91
N ILE A 86 8.88 6.79 12.39
CA ILE A 86 7.66 5.99 12.49
C ILE A 86 6.67 6.51 11.46
N ILE A 87 6.15 5.61 10.61
CA ILE A 87 5.11 5.90 9.65
C ILE A 87 3.85 5.13 10.07
N ASP A 88 2.81 5.88 10.44
CA ASP A 88 1.49 5.35 10.74
C ASP A 88 0.67 5.28 9.44
N THR A 89 0.29 4.09 9.00
CA THR A 89 -0.37 3.87 7.72
C THR A 89 -1.88 3.65 7.87
N PRO A 90 -2.71 4.04 6.88
CA PRO A 90 -4.13 3.76 6.91
C PRO A 90 -4.43 2.26 6.98
N GLY A 91 -5.52 1.90 7.67
CA GLY A 91 -6.04 0.54 7.70
C GLY A 91 -7.20 0.29 6.74
N HIS A 92 -7.73 1.32 6.12
CA HIS A 92 -8.87 1.22 5.21
C HIS A 92 -8.44 0.92 3.78
N VAL A 93 -9.17 0.02 3.11
CA VAL A 93 -8.85 -0.46 1.75
C VAL A 93 -8.85 0.65 0.69
N ASP A 94 -9.63 1.69 0.88
CA ASP A 94 -9.66 2.84 -0.05
C ASP A 94 -8.32 3.59 -0.08
N PHE A 95 -7.45 3.39 0.91
CA PHE A 95 -6.16 4.05 1.03
C PHE A 95 -4.97 3.11 0.80
N THR A 96 -5.14 2.10 -0.02
CA THR A 96 -4.08 1.13 -0.37
C THR A 96 -2.81 1.79 -0.89
N VAL A 97 -2.93 2.91 -1.58
CA VAL A 97 -1.78 3.67 -2.08
C VAL A 97 -0.88 4.19 -0.95
N GLU A 98 -1.46 4.59 0.19
CA GLU A 98 -0.69 5.04 1.34
C GLU A 98 0.10 3.89 1.97
N VAL A 99 -0.48 2.69 1.99
CA VAL A 99 0.22 1.48 2.43
C VAL A 99 1.36 1.14 1.48
N GLU A 100 1.13 1.21 0.17
CA GLU A 100 2.14 0.98 -0.87
C GLU A 100 3.33 1.94 -0.73
N ARG A 101 3.06 3.23 -0.55
CA ARG A 101 4.09 4.26 -0.30
C ARG A 101 4.93 3.94 0.92
N SER A 102 4.26 3.56 2.01
CA SER A 102 4.93 3.24 3.27
C SER A 102 5.82 2.02 3.12
N MET A 103 5.29 0.93 2.59
CA MET A 103 6.03 -0.32 2.43
C MET A 103 7.28 -0.17 1.54
N ARG A 104 7.21 0.72 0.54
CA ARG A 104 8.36 0.98 -0.36
C ARG A 104 9.54 1.62 0.36
N VAL A 105 9.29 2.47 1.35
CA VAL A 105 10.33 3.29 2.01
C VAL A 105 10.71 2.82 3.41
N LEU A 106 9.96 1.87 3.97
CA LEU A 106 10.26 1.30 5.28
C LEU A 106 11.37 0.26 5.22
N ASP A 107 12.13 0.18 6.29
CA ASP A 107 13.11 -0.89 6.49
C ASP A 107 12.52 -2.06 7.26
N GLY A 108 11.59 -1.79 8.17
CA GLY A 108 10.85 -2.79 8.94
C GLY A 108 9.43 -2.34 9.24
N ALA A 109 8.60 -3.25 9.67
CA ALA A 109 7.21 -2.98 10.00
C ALA A 109 6.76 -3.69 11.27
N VAL A 110 5.81 -3.07 11.96
CA VAL A 110 5.04 -3.69 13.04
C VAL A 110 3.62 -3.87 12.52
N MET A 111 3.19 -5.13 12.43
CA MET A 111 1.83 -5.50 12.04
C MET A 111 1.00 -5.68 13.30
N VAL A 112 -0.01 -4.85 13.47
CA VAL A 112 -0.91 -4.88 14.63
C VAL A 112 -2.14 -5.71 14.30
N TYR A 113 -2.40 -6.72 15.12
CA TYR A 113 -3.58 -7.59 15.01
C TYR A 113 -4.46 -7.40 16.22
N CYS A 114 -5.76 -7.59 16.05
CA CYS A 114 -6.70 -7.62 17.16
C CYS A 114 -6.74 -9.03 17.77
N ALA A 115 -6.58 -9.14 19.08
CA ALA A 115 -6.65 -10.42 19.78
C ALA A 115 -8.03 -11.09 19.67
N VAL A 116 -9.07 -10.32 19.39
CA VAL A 116 -10.44 -10.79 19.18
C VAL A 116 -10.73 -11.07 17.72
N GLY A 117 -10.52 -10.08 16.85
CA GLY A 117 -10.80 -10.18 15.41
C GLY A 117 -9.80 -11.03 14.64
N GLY A 118 -8.56 -11.13 15.10
CA GLY A 118 -7.51 -11.91 14.46
C GLY A 118 -7.08 -11.36 13.10
N VAL A 119 -6.74 -12.27 12.19
CA VAL A 119 -6.36 -11.93 10.82
C VAL A 119 -7.61 -11.66 9.99
N GLN A 120 -7.64 -10.51 9.31
CA GLN A 120 -8.73 -10.08 8.45
C GLN A 120 -8.25 -9.88 7.01
N PRO A 121 -9.15 -9.73 6.00
CA PRO A 121 -8.75 -9.54 4.60
C PRO A 121 -7.79 -8.38 4.38
N GLN A 122 -7.99 -7.27 5.08
CA GLN A 122 -7.08 -6.13 5.04
C GLN A 122 -5.69 -6.48 5.55
N SER A 123 -5.59 -7.33 6.57
CA SER A 123 -4.32 -7.87 7.07
C SER A 123 -3.60 -8.68 5.99
N GLU A 124 -4.34 -9.47 5.22
CA GLU A 124 -3.80 -10.26 4.11
C GLU A 124 -3.23 -9.37 3.00
N THR A 125 -3.92 -8.30 2.67
CA THR A 125 -3.47 -7.34 1.64
C THR A 125 -2.19 -6.63 2.07
N VAL A 126 -2.16 -6.10 3.29
CA VAL A 126 -0.97 -5.44 3.84
C VAL A 126 0.20 -6.42 3.92
N TRP A 127 -0.07 -7.67 4.30
CA TRP A 127 0.94 -8.72 4.36
C TRP A 127 1.56 -9.01 2.98
N ARG A 128 0.72 -9.10 1.92
CA ARG A 128 1.21 -9.27 0.54
C ARG A 128 2.07 -8.11 0.08
N GLN A 129 1.69 -6.88 0.42
CA GLN A 129 2.48 -5.69 0.11
C GLN A 129 3.84 -5.72 0.83
N ALA A 130 3.86 -6.11 2.10
CA ALA A 130 5.10 -6.29 2.84
C ALA A 130 5.99 -7.39 2.24
N ASN A 131 5.41 -8.49 1.76
CA ASN A 131 6.14 -9.53 1.04
C ASN A 131 6.72 -9.02 -0.28
N LYS A 132 5.97 -8.24 -1.03
CA LYS A 132 6.41 -7.64 -2.30
C LYS A 132 7.69 -6.83 -2.14
N TYR A 133 7.79 -6.02 -1.10
CA TYR A 133 8.96 -5.20 -0.81
C TYR A 133 9.96 -5.86 0.14
N GLN A 134 9.72 -7.13 0.49
CA GLN A 134 10.60 -7.91 1.39
C GLN A 134 10.88 -7.20 2.71
N VAL A 135 9.85 -6.59 3.29
CA VAL A 135 9.95 -5.84 4.55
C VAL A 135 9.98 -6.81 5.74
N PRO A 136 11.05 -6.86 6.53
CA PRO A 136 11.08 -7.57 7.79
C PRO A 136 10.02 -7.03 8.76
N ARG A 137 9.38 -7.90 9.53
CA ARG A 137 8.25 -7.49 10.34
C ARG A 137 8.12 -8.23 11.66
N LEU A 138 7.58 -7.51 12.65
CA LEU A 138 7.08 -8.02 13.90
C LEU A 138 5.55 -8.06 13.85
N ALA A 139 4.94 -8.94 14.62
CA ALA A 139 3.51 -8.96 14.84
C ALA A 139 3.23 -8.58 16.30
N PHE A 140 2.31 -7.65 16.50
CA PHE A 140 1.84 -7.24 17.81
C PHE A 140 0.34 -7.50 17.93
N VAL A 141 -0.03 -8.44 18.81
CA VAL A 141 -1.42 -8.79 19.06
C VAL A 141 -1.95 -7.87 20.16
N ASN A 142 -2.72 -6.89 19.72
CA ASN A 142 -3.29 -5.83 20.58
C ASN A 142 -4.68 -6.22 21.12
N LYS A 143 -5.15 -5.45 22.06
CA LYS A 143 -6.49 -5.62 22.68
C LYS A 143 -6.67 -6.92 23.43
N MET A 144 -5.62 -7.38 24.10
CA MET A 144 -5.67 -8.57 24.96
C MET A 144 -6.62 -8.40 26.16
N ASP A 145 -6.99 -7.16 26.49
CA ASP A 145 -7.94 -6.81 27.55
C ASP A 145 -9.41 -6.98 27.14
N ARG A 146 -9.68 -7.18 25.86
CA ARG A 146 -11.04 -7.30 25.33
C ARG A 146 -11.61 -8.69 25.52
N GLN A 147 -12.93 -8.77 25.71
CA GLN A 147 -13.64 -10.05 25.79
C GLN A 147 -13.50 -10.84 24.48
N GLY A 148 -13.16 -12.12 24.59
CA GLY A 148 -12.87 -12.98 23.44
C GLY A 148 -11.43 -12.94 22.96
N ALA A 149 -10.55 -12.20 23.65
CA ALA A 149 -9.13 -12.13 23.30
C ALA A 149 -8.43 -13.49 23.41
N ASN A 150 -7.73 -13.90 22.36
CA ASN A 150 -6.98 -15.16 22.32
C ASN A 150 -5.73 -15.02 21.45
N PHE A 151 -4.58 -14.89 22.10
CA PHE A 151 -3.29 -14.75 21.46
C PHE A 151 -2.92 -15.95 20.57
N PHE A 152 -3.10 -17.16 21.09
CA PHE A 152 -2.68 -18.39 20.40
C PHE A 152 -3.53 -18.67 19.16
N ARG A 153 -4.78 -18.26 19.16
CA ARG A 153 -5.65 -18.30 17.98
C ARG A 153 -5.09 -17.43 16.86
N VAL A 154 -4.61 -16.22 17.18
CA VAL A 154 -4.00 -15.32 16.18
C VAL A 154 -2.71 -15.94 15.64
N VAL A 155 -1.90 -16.60 16.47
CA VAL A 155 -0.71 -17.34 16.01
C VAL A 155 -1.08 -18.38 14.95
N GLU A 156 -2.12 -19.19 15.20
CA GLU A 156 -2.58 -20.19 14.22
C GLU A 156 -3.15 -19.56 12.95
N GLN A 157 -3.90 -18.49 13.07
CA GLN A 157 -4.44 -17.77 11.92
C GLN A 157 -3.34 -17.18 11.02
N MET A 158 -2.24 -16.71 11.61
CA MET A 158 -1.09 -16.25 10.85
C MET A 158 -0.46 -17.38 10.04
N LYS A 159 -0.36 -18.59 10.60
CA LYS A 159 0.14 -19.77 9.89
C LYS A 159 -0.77 -20.16 8.73
N THR A 160 -2.08 -20.21 8.96
CA THR A 160 -3.08 -20.74 8.01
C THR A 160 -3.50 -19.72 6.96
N ARG A 161 -3.72 -18.47 7.34
CA ARG A 161 -4.23 -17.42 6.42
C ARG A 161 -3.14 -16.61 5.74
N LEU A 162 -2.04 -16.32 6.45
CA LEU A 162 -0.94 -15.52 5.91
C LEU A 162 0.22 -16.38 5.40
N ARG A 163 0.22 -17.67 5.68
CA ARG A 163 1.35 -18.58 5.43
C ARG A 163 2.64 -18.06 6.05
N ALA A 164 2.49 -17.41 7.22
CA ALA A 164 3.60 -16.86 7.97
C ALA A 164 4.29 -17.95 8.81
N ASN A 165 5.46 -17.61 9.34
CA ASN A 165 6.17 -18.41 10.31
C ASN A 165 6.28 -17.62 11.64
N PRO A 166 5.18 -17.50 12.41
CA PRO A 166 5.15 -16.71 13.63
C PRO A 166 5.94 -17.39 14.73
N VAL A 167 6.76 -16.60 15.42
CA VAL A 167 7.58 -17.05 16.56
C VAL A 167 7.29 -16.13 17.76
N PRO A 168 6.41 -16.55 18.69
CA PRO A 168 6.19 -15.78 19.90
C PRO A 168 7.49 -15.63 20.73
N ILE A 169 7.81 -14.40 21.09
CA ILE A 169 8.90 -14.07 22.02
C ILE A 169 8.39 -13.64 23.40
N VAL A 170 7.11 -13.37 23.49
CA VAL A 170 6.36 -13.20 24.72
C VAL A 170 5.05 -13.98 24.62
N ILE A 171 4.49 -14.34 25.78
CA ILE A 171 3.14 -14.88 25.87
C ILE A 171 2.34 -14.05 26.88
N PRO A 172 1.00 -13.96 26.76
CA PRO A 172 0.22 -13.14 27.68
C PRO A 172 0.09 -13.77 29.05
N VAL A 173 0.04 -12.92 30.09
CA VAL A 173 -0.37 -13.29 31.43
C VAL A 173 -1.86 -12.98 31.58
N GLY A 174 -2.69 -14.00 31.43
CA GLY A 174 -4.14 -13.85 31.40
C GLY A 174 -4.68 -13.33 30.09
N ALA A 175 -5.97 -13.14 30.03
CA ALA A 175 -6.68 -12.56 28.88
C ALA A 175 -7.93 -11.85 29.40
N GLU A 176 -8.52 -10.99 28.57
CA GLU A 176 -9.70 -10.20 28.93
C GLU A 176 -9.44 -9.33 30.16
N ASP A 177 -10.37 -9.35 31.14
CA ASP A 177 -10.22 -8.57 32.39
C ASP A 177 -9.02 -9.00 33.24
N ASN A 178 -8.54 -10.22 33.03
CA ASN A 178 -7.40 -10.80 33.77
C ASN A 178 -6.06 -10.56 33.10
N PHE A 179 -6.03 -9.87 31.94
CA PHE A 179 -4.78 -9.54 31.29
C PHE A 179 -3.98 -8.55 32.12
N SER A 180 -2.82 -8.99 32.61
CA SER A 180 -2.03 -8.21 33.59
C SER A 180 -0.63 -7.84 33.07
N GLY A 181 -0.11 -8.55 32.11
CA GLY A 181 1.22 -8.35 31.57
C GLY A 181 1.61 -9.47 30.61
N VAL A 182 2.91 -9.68 30.46
CA VAL A 182 3.46 -10.71 29.57
C VAL A 182 4.54 -11.53 30.25
N VAL A 183 4.78 -12.74 29.76
CA VAL A 183 5.98 -13.51 30.08
C VAL A 183 6.98 -13.29 28.96
N ASP A 184 8.14 -12.75 29.29
CA ASP A 184 9.26 -12.63 28.38
C ASP A 184 9.98 -13.98 28.26
N LEU A 185 9.87 -14.62 27.12
CA LEU A 185 10.46 -15.94 26.87
C LEU A 185 11.98 -15.93 26.77
N LEU A 186 12.58 -14.78 26.50
CA LEU A 186 14.04 -14.63 26.49
C LEU A 186 14.60 -14.72 27.92
N LYS A 187 13.97 -14.07 28.87
CA LYS A 187 14.40 -14.01 30.28
C LYS A 187 13.72 -15.04 31.17
N MET A 188 12.63 -15.63 30.71
CA MET A 188 11.75 -16.50 31.48
C MET A 188 11.28 -15.84 32.78
N LYS A 189 10.80 -14.60 32.64
CA LYS A 189 10.22 -13.81 33.73
C LYS A 189 8.97 -13.11 33.26
N SER A 190 8.04 -12.87 34.18
CA SER A 190 6.88 -12.02 33.90
C SER A 190 7.29 -10.55 33.93
N ILE A 191 6.62 -9.74 33.09
CA ILE A 191 6.74 -8.29 33.08
C ILE A 191 5.38 -7.71 33.42
N ILE A 192 5.33 -6.93 34.50
CA ILE A 192 4.13 -6.23 34.96
C ILE A 192 4.43 -4.72 34.94
N TRP A 193 3.67 -3.96 34.17
CA TRP A 193 3.80 -2.50 34.09
C TRP A 193 2.97 -1.82 35.18
N ASN A 194 3.51 -0.72 35.71
CA ASN A 194 2.86 0.04 36.76
C ASN A 194 1.69 0.86 36.22
N GLU A 195 0.48 0.60 36.63
CA GLU A 195 -0.72 1.33 36.19
C GLU A 195 -0.73 2.78 36.69
N ALA A 196 -0.16 3.05 37.85
CA ALA A 196 -0.16 4.39 38.44
C ALA A 196 0.62 5.43 37.60
N ASP A 197 1.66 5.02 36.89
CA ASP A 197 2.46 5.87 36.00
C ASP A 197 2.19 5.60 34.52
N LYS A 198 1.07 4.99 34.19
CA LYS A 198 0.65 4.64 32.84
C LYS A 198 1.65 3.74 32.09
N GLY A 199 2.26 2.81 32.83
CA GLY A 199 3.19 1.83 32.26
C GLY A 199 4.60 2.37 32.00
N THR A 200 4.97 3.52 32.52
CA THR A 200 6.33 4.08 32.37
C THR A 200 7.37 3.24 33.11
N THR A 201 7.02 2.70 34.28
CA THR A 201 7.85 1.77 35.04
C THR A 201 7.27 0.35 35.01
N PHE A 202 8.13 -0.62 35.26
CA PHE A 202 7.77 -2.04 35.21
C PHE A 202 8.56 -2.84 36.26
N THR A 203 8.09 -4.05 36.55
CA THR A 203 8.78 -5.01 37.42
C THR A 203 8.88 -6.37 36.74
N TYR A 204 10.04 -7.00 36.86
CA TYR A 204 10.19 -8.43 36.58
C TYR A 204 9.74 -9.25 37.75
N GLY A 205 9.04 -10.34 37.51
CA GLY A 205 8.58 -11.28 38.51
C GLY A 205 8.69 -12.72 38.08
N ASP A 206 8.33 -13.63 38.95
CA ASP A 206 8.25 -15.04 38.65
C ASP A 206 7.09 -15.31 37.66
N ILE A 207 7.24 -16.35 36.85
CA ILE A 207 6.17 -16.78 35.95
C ILE A 207 5.04 -17.36 36.84
N PRO A 208 3.77 -16.93 36.63
CA PRO A 208 2.65 -17.55 37.32
C PRO A 208 2.65 -19.07 37.17
N ALA A 209 2.36 -19.81 38.29
CA ALA A 209 2.47 -21.25 38.30
C ALA A 209 1.67 -21.96 37.18
N GLU A 210 0.49 -21.42 36.83
CA GLU A 210 -0.38 -21.93 35.77
C GLU A 210 0.20 -21.71 34.33
N LEU A 211 1.19 -20.84 34.17
CA LEU A 211 1.80 -20.52 32.89
C LEU A 211 3.20 -21.13 32.67
N VAL A 212 3.77 -21.74 33.70
CA VAL A 212 5.14 -22.28 33.65
C VAL A 212 5.30 -23.28 32.50
N GLU A 213 4.40 -24.25 32.40
CA GLU A 213 4.43 -25.27 31.35
C GLU A 213 4.26 -24.66 29.96
N THR A 214 3.31 -23.76 29.79
CA THR A 214 3.09 -23.03 28.51
C THR A 214 4.29 -22.19 28.16
N ALA A 215 4.90 -21.50 29.11
CA ALA A 215 6.09 -20.68 28.87
C ALA A 215 7.29 -21.55 28.45
N GLU A 216 7.49 -22.71 29.07
CA GLU A 216 8.55 -23.64 28.69
C GLU A 216 8.35 -24.18 27.27
N GLU A 217 7.12 -24.53 26.89
CA GLU A 217 6.76 -25.00 25.55
C GLU A 217 7.08 -23.93 24.49
N TRP A 218 6.63 -22.69 24.70
CA TRP A 218 6.85 -21.62 23.74
C TRP A 218 8.30 -21.11 23.74
N ARG A 219 8.99 -21.16 24.86
CA ARG A 219 10.44 -20.92 24.87
C ARG A 219 11.20 -21.94 24.01
N GLN A 220 10.81 -23.22 24.12
CA GLN A 220 11.39 -24.28 23.30
C GLN A 220 11.17 -24.00 21.80
N ASN A 221 9.96 -23.62 21.43
CA ASN A 221 9.63 -23.20 20.04
C ASN A 221 10.50 -22.03 19.57
N MET A 222 10.71 -21.03 20.41
CA MET A 222 11.56 -19.88 20.11
C MET A 222 13.02 -20.28 19.94
N ILE A 223 13.56 -21.12 20.83
CA ILE A 223 14.95 -21.60 20.77
C ILE A 223 15.18 -22.45 19.51
N GLU A 224 14.24 -23.32 19.15
CA GLU A 224 14.31 -24.10 17.91
C GLU A 224 14.35 -23.19 16.68
N ALA A 225 13.51 -22.16 16.64
CA ALA A 225 13.53 -21.16 15.58
C ALA A 225 14.87 -20.43 15.50
N ALA A 226 15.47 -20.09 16.63
CA ALA A 226 16.79 -19.47 16.69
C ALA A 226 17.89 -20.44 16.23
N ALA A 227 17.86 -21.69 16.64
CA ALA A 227 18.83 -22.70 16.28
C ALA A 227 18.91 -22.94 14.76
N GLU A 228 17.81 -22.82 14.05
CA GLU A 228 17.75 -22.97 12.60
C GLU A 228 18.48 -21.86 11.82
N ALA A 229 18.97 -20.82 12.48
CA ALA A 229 19.70 -19.75 11.83
C ALA A 229 21.09 -20.17 11.31
N SER A 230 21.73 -21.15 11.94
CA SER A 230 23.03 -21.66 11.52
C SER A 230 23.25 -23.11 11.96
N GLU A 231 24.14 -23.82 11.26
CA GLU A 231 24.55 -25.18 11.64
C GLU A 231 25.22 -25.22 13.01
N GLU A 232 26.01 -24.21 13.34
CA GLU A 232 26.71 -24.10 14.63
C GLU A 232 25.72 -24.04 15.79
N LEU A 233 24.68 -23.20 15.70
CA LEU A 233 23.65 -23.09 16.71
C LEU A 233 22.80 -24.37 16.80
N MET A 234 22.50 -24.98 15.67
CA MET A 234 21.76 -26.24 15.63
C MET A 234 22.52 -27.37 16.29
N ASP A 235 23.81 -27.49 16.04
CA ASP A 235 24.68 -28.48 16.67
C ASP A 235 24.78 -28.26 18.18
N LYS A 236 24.89 -27.02 18.62
CA LYS A 236 24.90 -26.64 20.02
C LYS A 236 23.59 -27.03 20.70
N TYR A 237 22.46 -26.73 20.09
CA TYR A 237 21.12 -27.06 20.57
C TYR A 237 20.89 -28.58 20.66
N LEU A 238 21.20 -29.33 19.60
CA LEU A 238 21.07 -30.79 19.54
C LEU A 238 22.03 -31.51 20.50
N GLY A 239 23.19 -30.90 20.79
CA GLY A 239 24.17 -31.39 21.74
C GLY A 239 23.76 -31.22 23.21
N GLY A 240 22.62 -30.57 23.48
CA GLY A 240 22.10 -30.34 24.82
C GLY A 240 22.68 -29.13 25.53
N ASP A 241 23.49 -28.32 24.87
CA ASP A 241 23.97 -27.04 25.41
C ASP A 241 22.92 -25.96 25.30
N GLU A 242 22.82 -25.11 26.31
CA GLU A 242 21.93 -23.97 26.28
C GLU A 242 22.47 -22.86 25.41
N LEU A 243 21.57 -22.26 24.58
CA LEU A 243 21.89 -21.04 23.85
C LEU A 243 21.80 -19.84 24.81
N THR A 244 22.76 -18.94 24.71
CA THR A 244 22.73 -17.69 25.48
C THR A 244 21.63 -16.76 24.96
N GLU A 245 21.18 -15.83 25.79
CA GLU A 245 20.19 -14.80 25.39
C GLU A 245 20.69 -14.01 24.16
N GLU A 246 21.96 -13.64 24.13
CA GLU A 246 22.59 -12.94 23.01
C GLU A 246 22.59 -13.78 21.72
N GLU A 247 22.88 -15.06 21.82
CA GLU A 247 22.81 -15.99 20.69
C GLU A 247 21.39 -16.12 20.14
N ILE A 248 20.41 -16.22 21.03
CA ILE A 248 18.98 -16.32 20.67
C ILE A 248 18.55 -15.04 19.94
N VAL A 249 18.81 -13.87 20.51
CA VAL A 249 18.44 -12.58 19.90
C VAL A 249 19.12 -12.37 18.56
N GLY A 250 20.41 -12.63 18.48
CA GLY A 250 21.17 -12.52 17.22
C GLY A 250 20.65 -13.44 16.12
N ALA A 251 20.32 -14.67 16.48
CA ALA A 251 19.76 -15.66 15.55
C ALA A 251 18.35 -15.30 15.09
N LEU A 252 17.49 -14.89 16.01
CA LEU A 252 16.13 -14.42 15.68
C LEU A 252 16.18 -13.18 14.79
N ARG A 253 17.09 -12.24 15.08
CA ARG A 253 17.30 -11.07 14.24
C ARG A 253 17.71 -11.47 12.82
N GLN A 254 18.68 -12.34 12.66
CA GLN A 254 19.14 -12.83 11.36
C GLN A 254 17.99 -13.40 10.53
N ARG A 255 17.17 -14.25 11.13
CA ARG A 255 16.03 -14.86 10.44
C ARG A 255 14.88 -13.89 10.18
N THR A 256 14.66 -12.93 11.06
CA THR A 256 13.67 -11.86 10.85
C THR A 256 14.07 -10.97 9.69
N LEU A 257 15.32 -10.56 9.61
CA LEU A 257 15.84 -9.75 8.50
C LEU A 257 15.78 -10.48 7.16
N ALA A 258 15.94 -11.80 7.17
CA ALA A 258 15.80 -12.64 5.98
C ALA A 258 14.35 -12.93 5.59
N GLY A 259 13.39 -12.52 6.41
CA GLY A 259 11.96 -12.77 6.17
C GLY A 259 11.51 -14.21 6.46
N GLU A 260 12.36 -15.01 7.09
CA GLU A 260 12.08 -16.43 7.37
C GLU A 260 11.14 -16.64 8.55
N ILE A 261 11.16 -15.73 9.51
CA ILE A 261 10.29 -15.75 10.70
C ILE A 261 9.67 -14.38 10.94
N GLN A 262 8.57 -14.35 11.69
CA GLN A 262 7.92 -13.14 12.17
C GLN A 262 7.76 -13.23 13.69
N PRO A 263 8.61 -12.57 14.48
CA PRO A 263 8.47 -12.54 15.92
C PRO A 263 7.14 -11.94 16.35
N MET A 264 6.50 -12.56 17.35
CA MET A 264 5.20 -12.12 17.86
C MET A 264 5.27 -11.67 19.30
N LEU A 265 4.58 -10.58 19.56
CA LEU A 265 4.36 -10.03 20.88
C LEU A 265 2.86 -9.79 21.09
N CYS A 266 2.48 -9.44 22.29
CA CYS A 266 1.10 -9.13 22.62
C CYS A 266 1.02 -8.04 23.69
N GLY A 267 -0.14 -7.44 23.80
CA GLY A 267 -0.38 -6.42 24.79
C GLY A 267 -1.76 -5.78 24.65
N SER A 268 -1.93 -4.70 25.37
CA SER A 268 -3.06 -3.79 25.25
C SER A 268 -2.54 -2.35 25.27
N ALA A 269 -2.53 -1.71 24.12
CA ALA A 269 -2.11 -0.30 24.01
C ALA A 269 -3.01 0.58 24.88
N PHE A 270 -4.31 0.36 24.86
CA PHE A 270 -5.27 1.10 25.68
C PHE A 270 -4.98 0.98 27.18
N LYS A 271 -4.61 -0.19 27.65
CA LYS A 271 -4.27 -0.45 29.07
C LYS A 271 -2.79 -0.19 29.39
N ASN A 272 -2.02 0.35 28.45
CA ASN A 272 -0.61 0.71 28.64
C ASN A 272 0.30 -0.48 28.97
N LYS A 273 0.03 -1.64 28.37
CA LYS A 273 0.76 -2.90 28.63
C LYS A 273 1.26 -3.51 27.33
N GLY A 274 2.53 -3.83 27.25
CA GLY A 274 3.14 -4.58 26.16
C GLY A 274 3.79 -3.76 25.07
N VAL A 275 3.37 -2.54 24.82
CA VAL A 275 3.95 -1.66 23.80
C VAL A 275 5.44 -1.37 24.09
N GLN A 276 5.79 -1.20 25.34
CA GLN A 276 7.15 -0.95 25.79
C GLN A 276 8.09 -2.12 25.43
N ARG A 277 7.64 -3.35 25.63
CA ARG A 277 8.42 -4.53 25.22
C ARG A 277 8.54 -4.66 23.71
N MET A 278 7.51 -4.27 22.99
CA MET A 278 7.54 -4.23 21.53
C MET A 278 8.60 -3.23 21.03
N LEU A 279 8.73 -2.07 21.66
CA LEU A 279 9.79 -1.10 21.32
C LEU A 279 11.20 -1.69 21.49
N ASP A 280 11.41 -2.46 22.54
CA ASP A 280 12.66 -3.20 22.71
C ASP A 280 12.88 -4.22 21.58
N ALA A 281 11.82 -4.93 21.19
CA ALA A 281 11.89 -5.88 20.08
C ALA A 281 12.21 -5.18 18.73
N VAL A 282 11.75 -3.98 18.49
CA VAL A 282 12.10 -3.19 17.32
C VAL A 282 13.62 -2.96 17.27
N VAL A 283 14.23 -2.60 18.38
CA VAL A 283 15.69 -2.44 18.49
C VAL A 283 16.42 -3.76 18.27
N GLU A 284 15.95 -4.81 18.90
CA GLU A 284 16.60 -6.13 18.89
C GLU A 284 16.49 -6.85 17.55
N LEU A 285 15.35 -6.74 16.86
CA LEU A 285 14.97 -7.66 15.77
C LEU A 285 14.70 -7.00 14.41
N LEU A 286 14.42 -5.70 14.36
CA LEU A 286 14.18 -5.00 13.09
C LEU A 286 15.45 -4.33 12.55
N PRO A 287 15.53 -4.13 11.21
CA PRO A 287 16.77 -3.67 10.59
C PRO A 287 17.03 -2.19 10.76
N ALA A 288 18.33 -1.84 10.77
CA ALA A 288 18.82 -0.53 10.44
C ALA A 288 18.90 -0.36 8.90
N PRO A 289 19.02 0.87 8.39
CA PRO A 289 19.20 1.07 6.94
C PRO A 289 20.41 0.32 6.35
N THR A 290 21.43 0.07 7.13
CA THR A 290 22.63 -0.68 6.72
C THR A 290 22.44 -2.20 6.70
N ASP A 291 21.39 -2.72 7.32
CA ASP A 291 21.10 -4.16 7.35
C ASP A 291 20.31 -4.63 6.13
N ILE A 292 19.71 -3.71 5.39
CA ILE A 292 18.97 -4.01 4.16
C ILE A 292 19.93 -3.98 2.95
N PRO A 293 19.59 -4.71 1.86
CA PRO A 293 20.41 -4.66 0.64
C PRO A 293 20.51 -3.23 0.09
N PRO A 294 21.59 -2.89 -0.64
CA PRO A 294 21.69 -1.62 -1.33
C PRO A 294 20.48 -1.35 -2.22
N VAL A 295 20.01 -0.11 -2.24
CA VAL A 295 18.84 0.24 -3.06
C VAL A 295 19.17 0.05 -4.54
N GLN A 296 18.25 -0.60 -5.25
CA GLN A 296 18.39 -0.92 -6.67
C GLN A 296 17.74 0.14 -7.54
N GLY A 297 18.29 0.32 -8.72
CA GLY A 297 17.77 1.24 -9.72
C GLY A 297 18.38 0.99 -11.09
N VAL A 298 18.15 1.93 -11.98
CA VAL A 298 18.65 1.88 -13.38
C VAL A 298 19.32 3.21 -13.68
N ASN A 299 20.45 3.17 -14.39
CA ASN A 299 21.04 4.39 -14.95
C ASN A 299 20.17 4.88 -16.11
N PRO A 300 19.63 6.12 -16.05
CA PRO A 300 18.72 6.61 -17.09
C PRO A 300 19.38 6.82 -18.46
N ASN A 301 20.71 6.93 -18.50
CA ASN A 301 21.45 7.15 -19.74
C ASN A 301 21.89 5.85 -20.43
N THR A 302 22.23 4.83 -19.66
CA THR A 302 22.75 3.55 -20.17
C THR A 302 21.72 2.43 -20.09
N GLU A 303 20.63 2.61 -19.35
CA GLU A 303 19.60 1.60 -19.04
C GLU A 303 20.14 0.35 -18.31
N GLU A 304 21.36 0.41 -17.81
CA GLU A 304 21.97 -0.65 -17.02
C GLU A 304 21.52 -0.60 -15.55
N ALA A 305 21.44 -1.75 -14.93
CA ALA A 305 21.17 -1.87 -13.51
C ALA A 305 22.27 -1.17 -12.69
N ASP A 306 21.86 -0.46 -11.66
CA ASP A 306 22.75 0.28 -10.76
C ASP A 306 22.23 0.18 -9.33
N SER A 307 23.09 0.49 -8.37
CA SER A 307 22.73 0.44 -6.96
C SER A 307 23.45 1.51 -6.16
N ARG A 308 22.95 1.79 -4.95
CA ARG A 308 23.56 2.75 -4.01
C ARG A 308 23.61 2.13 -2.61
N GLN A 309 24.75 2.26 -1.96
CA GLN A 309 24.96 1.85 -0.59
C GLN A 309 24.32 2.87 0.39
N ALA A 310 23.87 2.39 1.55
CA ALA A 310 23.40 3.24 2.64
C ALA A 310 24.58 3.87 3.37
N SER A 311 25.19 4.88 2.77
CA SER A 311 26.38 5.57 3.27
C SER A 311 26.31 7.06 2.96
N ASP A 312 26.77 7.89 3.90
CA ASP A 312 26.88 9.34 3.69
C ASP A 312 27.90 9.72 2.62
N GLU A 313 28.88 8.87 2.38
CA GLU A 313 29.96 9.08 1.40
C GLU A 313 29.56 8.69 -0.02
N GLU A 314 28.48 7.96 -0.18
CA GLU A 314 27.90 7.61 -1.46
C GLU A 314 27.30 8.83 -2.16
N LYS A 315 27.10 8.74 -3.45
CA LYS A 315 26.37 9.77 -4.21
C LYS A 315 24.90 9.83 -3.77
N PHE A 316 24.39 11.04 -3.64
CA PHE A 316 23.02 11.27 -3.17
C PHE A 316 21.99 10.58 -4.05
N SER A 317 21.06 9.89 -3.42
CA SER A 317 19.83 9.39 -4.03
C SER A 317 18.71 9.33 -3.01
N ALA A 318 17.52 9.71 -3.42
CA ALA A 318 16.32 9.72 -2.59
C ALA A 318 15.07 9.42 -3.44
N LEU A 319 14.06 8.88 -2.78
CA LEU A 319 12.75 8.66 -3.38
C LEU A 319 11.73 9.63 -2.79
N ALA A 320 11.06 10.38 -3.66
CA ALA A 320 9.91 11.18 -3.28
C ALA A 320 8.69 10.25 -3.18
N PHE A 321 8.23 9.98 -1.97
CA PHE A 321 7.20 8.97 -1.75
C PHE A 321 5.83 9.53 -1.34
N LYS A 322 5.78 10.81 -0.96
CA LYS A 322 4.54 11.45 -0.54
C LYS A 322 4.60 12.95 -0.72
N MET A 323 3.49 13.55 -1.09
CA MET A 323 3.33 15.00 -1.24
C MET A 323 2.11 15.46 -0.45
N LEU A 324 2.25 16.54 0.28
CA LEU A 324 1.16 17.19 1.01
C LEU A 324 1.14 18.68 0.69
N ASN A 325 -0.05 19.23 0.55
CA ASN A 325 -0.23 20.68 0.49
C ASN A 325 -0.46 21.23 1.89
N ASP A 326 0.44 22.07 2.32
CA ASP A 326 0.37 22.73 3.61
C ASP A 326 -0.13 24.15 3.47
N LYS A 327 -0.97 24.58 4.41
CA LYS A 327 -1.58 25.91 4.45
C LYS A 327 -0.59 27.07 4.48
N TYR A 328 0.56 26.86 5.14
CA TYR A 328 1.51 27.91 5.44
C TYR A 328 2.77 27.89 4.58
N VAL A 329 3.25 26.70 4.23
CA VAL A 329 4.52 26.54 3.51
C VAL A 329 4.34 26.05 2.06
N GLY A 330 3.11 25.76 1.65
CA GLY A 330 2.82 25.23 0.33
C GLY A 330 3.07 23.73 0.24
N GLN A 331 3.66 23.27 -0.85
CA GLN A 331 3.88 21.85 -1.09
C GLN A 331 5.04 21.29 -0.27
N LEU A 332 4.76 20.25 0.52
CA LEU A 332 5.73 19.42 1.20
C LEU A 332 5.97 18.15 0.40
N THR A 333 7.21 17.85 0.06
CA THR A 333 7.60 16.60 -0.59
C THR A 333 8.38 15.73 0.39
N PHE A 334 7.80 14.63 0.83
CA PHE A 334 8.48 13.69 1.72
C PHE A 334 9.43 12.82 0.92
N ILE A 335 10.68 12.76 1.37
CA ILE A 335 11.75 12.00 0.75
C ILE A 335 12.35 10.99 1.72
N ARG A 336 12.64 9.79 1.23
CA ARG A 336 13.54 8.84 1.89
C ARG A 336 14.89 8.93 1.21
N VAL A 337 15.90 9.34 1.95
CA VAL A 337 17.29 9.36 1.47
C VAL A 337 17.89 7.97 1.61
N TYR A 338 18.29 7.38 0.51
CA TYR A 338 18.91 6.04 0.46
C TYR A 338 20.43 6.10 0.53
N SER A 339 21.03 7.16 -0.02
CA SER A 339 22.48 7.32 -0.07
C SER A 339 22.88 8.79 -0.08
N GLY A 340 24.06 9.07 0.41
CA GLY A 340 24.63 10.41 0.40
C GLY A 340 23.99 11.37 1.39
N VAL A 341 24.23 12.65 1.17
CA VAL A 341 23.73 13.76 1.99
C VAL A 341 23.17 14.84 1.08
N VAL A 342 22.01 15.38 1.43
CA VAL A 342 21.43 16.54 0.76
C VAL A 342 21.28 17.68 1.77
N LYS A 343 21.59 18.89 1.33
CA LYS A 343 21.52 20.11 2.15
C LYS A 343 20.47 21.07 1.62
N SER A 344 19.92 21.86 2.50
CA SER A 344 19.07 22.99 2.17
C SER A 344 19.79 23.91 1.17
N GLY A 345 19.14 24.25 0.07
CA GLY A 345 19.71 25.03 -1.01
C GLY A 345 20.43 24.25 -2.10
N ASP A 346 20.62 22.95 -1.95
CA ASP A 346 21.24 22.11 -2.96
C ASP A 346 20.36 21.98 -4.21
N THR A 347 21.04 21.85 -5.37
CA THR A 347 20.40 21.50 -6.63
C THR A 347 20.56 20.01 -6.87
N VAL A 348 19.46 19.33 -7.16
CA VAL A 348 19.41 17.89 -7.41
C VAL A 348 18.75 17.61 -8.75
N LEU A 349 19.00 16.43 -9.29
CA LEU A 349 18.40 15.96 -10.53
C LEU A 349 17.13 15.13 -10.21
N ASN A 350 16.02 15.50 -10.85
CA ASN A 350 14.88 14.59 -10.99
C ASN A 350 15.18 13.68 -12.20
N SER A 351 15.68 12.49 -11.95
CA SER A 351 16.18 11.59 -12.98
C SER A 351 15.08 11.01 -13.87
N VAL A 352 13.84 10.97 -13.39
CA VAL A 352 12.68 10.49 -14.16
C VAL A 352 12.28 11.50 -15.23
N LYS A 353 12.22 12.79 -14.88
CA LYS A 353 11.88 13.89 -15.82
C LYS A 353 13.09 14.49 -16.53
N GLY A 354 14.29 14.23 -16.04
CA GLY A 354 15.51 14.84 -16.55
C GLY A 354 15.66 16.32 -16.21
N THR A 355 14.95 16.80 -15.19
CA THR A 355 14.93 18.21 -14.78
C THR A 355 15.72 18.44 -13.50
N ARG A 356 16.23 19.66 -13.33
CA ARG A 356 16.90 20.09 -12.12
C ARG A 356 15.89 20.67 -11.14
N GLU A 357 16.04 20.31 -9.87
CA GLU A 357 15.22 20.82 -8.76
C GLU A 357 16.10 21.43 -7.69
N ARG A 358 15.68 22.56 -7.14
CA ARG A 358 16.35 23.18 -6.03
C ARG A 358 15.58 22.89 -4.74
N ILE A 359 16.28 22.35 -3.75
CA ILE A 359 15.75 22.16 -2.41
C ILE A 359 15.79 23.51 -1.67
N GLY A 360 14.62 24.08 -1.42
CA GLY A 360 14.54 25.36 -0.71
C GLY A 360 14.85 25.20 0.76
N ARG A 361 14.02 24.42 1.47
CA ARG A 361 14.18 24.11 2.89
C ARG A 361 13.94 22.63 3.13
N LEU A 362 14.51 22.13 4.20
CA LEU A 362 14.29 20.77 4.70
C LEU A 362 13.67 20.86 6.09
N VAL A 363 12.64 20.07 6.33
CA VAL A 363 11.96 20.02 7.63
C VAL A 363 11.82 18.57 8.11
N GLN A 364 11.91 18.41 9.42
CA GLN A 364 11.67 17.18 10.12
C GLN A 364 10.37 17.30 10.91
N MET A 365 9.52 16.28 10.82
CA MET A 365 8.26 16.24 11.55
C MET A 365 8.48 15.57 12.91
N THR A 366 8.16 16.29 13.99
CA THR A 366 8.21 15.78 15.36
C THR A 366 6.86 16.05 16.02
N ALA A 367 6.07 15.01 16.25
CA ALA A 367 4.72 15.14 16.80
C ALA A 367 3.90 16.20 16.04
N ALA A 368 3.46 17.26 16.70
CA ALA A 368 2.71 18.36 16.08
C ALA A 368 3.60 19.46 15.48
N ASP A 369 4.90 19.40 15.69
CA ASP A 369 5.84 20.45 15.32
C ASP A 369 6.66 20.10 14.07
N ARG A 370 7.05 21.15 13.35
CA ARG A 370 7.99 21.08 12.24
C ARG A 370 9.29 21.74 12.67
N THR A 371 10.37 20.99 12.56
CA THR A 371 11.70 21.52 12.85
C THR A 371 12.47 21.69 11.56
N GLU A 372 12.94 22.88 11.27
CA GLU A 372 13.81 23.12 10.13
C GLU A 372 15.19 22.51 10.40
N ILE A 373 15.69 21.77 9.40
CA ILE A 373 16.99 21.09 9.46
C ILE A 373 17.85 21.52 8.27
N GLU A 374 19.16 21.49 8.46
CA GLU A 374 20.11 21.93 7.43
C GLU A 374 20.41 20.84 6.40
N GLU A 375 20.38 19.59 6.81
CA GLU A 375 20.74 18.45 5.96
C GLU A 375 19.96 17.18 6.30
N VAL A 376 19.83 16.28 5.33
CA VAL A 376 19.30 14.93 5.48
C VAL A 376 20.34 13.95 4.99
N ARG A 377 20.60 12.91 5.77
CA ARG A 377 21.63 11.90 5.50
C ARG A 377 21.03 10.57 5.09
N ALA A 378 21.87 9.70 4.52
CA ALA A 378 21.49 8.36 4.14
C ALA A 378 20.74 7.63 5.27
N GLY A 379 19.64 6.98 4.94
CA GLY A 379 18.81 6.24 5.87
C GLY A 379 17.73 7.07 6.57
N ASP A 380 17.65 8.36 6.32
CA ASP A 380 16.69 9.25 6.98
C ASP A 380 15.50 9.63 6.10
N ILE A 381 14.46 10.11 6.75
CA ILE A 381 13.21 10.58 6.12
C ILE A 381 12.99 12.03 6.55
N ALA A 382 12.71 12.90 5.61
CA ALA A 382 12.40 14.29 5.86
C ALA A 382 11.47 14.85 4.76
N ALA A 383 11.00 16.07 4.96
CA ALA A 383 10.21 16.77 3.95
C ALA A 383 11.02 17.93 3.33
N ALA A 384 10.94 18.03 2.02
CA ALA A 384 11.54 19.15 1.26
C ALA A 384 10.47 20.15 0.88
N ILE A 385 10.81 21.43 0.99
CA ILE A 385 9.97 22.56 0.58
C ILE A 385 10.64 23.27 -0.59
N GLY A 386 9.85 23.66 -1.58
CA GLY A 386 10.34 24.45 -2.71
C GLY A 386 10.61 23.65 -3.98
N LEU A 387 10.32 22.36 -4.01
CA LEU A 387 10.32 21.55 -5.21
C LEU A 387 9.12 21.93 -6.09
N LYS A 388 9.36 22.12 -7.39
CA LYS A 388 8.33 22.67 -8.29
C LYS A 388 7.60 21.62 -9.11
N ASP A 389 8.32 20.62 -9.59
CA ASP A 389 7.80 19.64 -10.54
C ASP A 389 8.26 18.22 -10.20
N VAL A 390 7.98 17.81 -8.98
CA VAL A 390 8.22 16.44 -8.48
C VAL A 390 6.90 15.79 -8.19
N THR A 391 6.73 14.56 -8.66
CA THR A 391 5.55 13.72 -8.37
C THR A 391 5.95 12.51 -7.55
N THR A 392 4.96 11.91 -6.88
CA THR A 392 5.18 10.72 -6.05
C THR A 392 5.78 9.57 -6.85
N GLY A 393 6.81 8.93 -6.32
CA GLY A 393 7.52 7.83 -6.95
C GLY A 393 8.72 8.25 -7.79
N GLU A 394 8.97 9.55 -7.96
CA GLU A 394 10.14 10.02 -8.69
C GLU A 394 11.40 10.03 -7.82
N THR A 395 12.54 9.92 -8.48
CA THR A 395 13.86 9.90 -7.83
C THR A 395 14.51 11.26 -7.88
N LEU A 396 15.08 11.69 -6.76
CA LEU A 396 16.01 12.82 -6.67
C LEU A 396 17.40 12.27 -6.44
N CYS A 397 18.37 12.73 -7.22
CA CYS A 397 19.74 12.24 -7.11
C CYS A 397 20.78 13.32 -7.45
N ALA A 398 22.06 13.00 -7.22
CA ALA A 398 23.16 13.82 -7.64
C ALA A 398 23.26 13.83 -9.18
N GLU A 399 23.45 15.01 -9.77
CA GLU A 399 23.61 15.15 -11.22
C GLU A 399 24.81 14.36 -11.77
N SER A 400 25.87 14.24 -10.98
CA SER A 400 27.10 13.52 -11.35
C SER A 400 26.95 12.00 -11.37
N ALA A 401 25.89 11.47 -10.76
CA ALA A 401 25.64 10.04 -10.67
C ALA A 401 24.12 9.77 -10.81
N PRO A 402 23.54 9.93 -12.01
CA PRO A 402 22.12 9.76 -12.20
C PRO A 402 21.69 8.30 -12.00
N ILE A 403 20.59 8.12 -11.30
CA ILE A 403 19.93 6.82 -11.08
C ILE A 403 18.42 7.04 -10.99
N ILE A 404 17.65 6.10 -11.55
CA ILE A 404 16.21 6.00 -11.31
C ILE A 404 16.02 4.82 -10.38
N LEU A 405 15.59 5.09 -9.14
CA LEU A 405 15.30 4.05 -8.16
C LEU A 405 14.06 3.27 -8.58
N GLU A 406 13.97 2.03 -8.14
CA GLU A 406 12.81 1.19 -8.38
C GLU A 406 11.52 1.92 -8.01
N ARG A 407 10.59 1.97 -8.97
CA ARG A 407 9.34 2.74 -8.81
C ARG A 407 8.34 2.02 -7.93
N MET A 408 7.46 2.80 -7.32
CA MET A 408 6.25 2.28 -6.69
C MET A 408 5.24 1.88 -7.77
N GLU A 409 4.52 0.79 -7.53
CA GLU A 409 3.36 0.41 -8.30
C GLU A 409 2.10 0.87 -7.57
N PHE A 410 1.24 1.60 -8.27
CA PHE A 410 0.00 2.10 -7.72
C PHE A 410 -1.20 1.34 -8.31
N PRO A 411 -2.23 1.04 -7.48
CA PRO A 411 -3.42 0.37 -7.98
C PRO A 411 -4.20 1.28 -8.93
N GLU A 412 -4.84 0.67 -9.92
CA GLU A 412 -5.74 1.38 -10.81
C GLU A 412 -7.07 1.68 -10.11
N PRO A 413 -7.66 2.85 -10.33
CA PRO A 413 -8.97 3.19 -9.78
C PRO A 413 -10.06 2.23 -10.24
N VAL A 414 -11.04 1.97 -9.38
CA VAL A 414 -12.14 1.03 -9.65
C VAL A 414 -13.52 1.66 -9.71
N ILE A 415 -13.68 2.89 -9.24
CA ILE A 415 -14.95 3.64 -9.35
C ILE A 415 -14.74 5.03 -9.95
N HIS A 416 -15.79 5.55 -10.56
CA HIS A 416 -15.85 6.91 -11.13
C HIS A 416 -17.04 7.67 -10.59
N ILE A 417 -16.86 9.00 -10.40
CA ILE A 417 -17.97 9.91 -10.10
C ILE A 417 -17.86 11.14 -10.99
N ALA A 418 -18.99 11.62 -11.50
CA ALA A 418 -19.05 12.95 -12.12
C ALA A 418 -19.13 14.03 -11.05
N VAL A 419 -18.35 15.08 -11.18
CA VAL A 419 -18.37 16.25 -10.28
C VAL A 419 -18.61 17.51 -11.08
N GLU A 420 -19.48 18.36 -10.57
CA GLU A 420 -19.80 19.67 -11.16
C GLU A 420 -19.67 20.76 -10.10
N PRO A 421 -19.02 21.90 -10.39
CA PRO A 421 -19.01 23.00 -9.44
C PRO A 421 -20.44 23.56 -9.26
N LYS A 422 -20.79 23.98 -8.05
CA LYS A 422 -22.10 24.57 -7.78
C LYS A 422 -22.30 25.91 -8.48
N THR A 423 -21.22 26.63 -8.75
CA THR A 423 -21.23 27.90 -9.46
C THR A 423 -20.22 27.89 -10.61
N LYS A 424 -20.50 28.68 -11.67
CA LYS A 424 -19.57 28.82 -12.80
C LYS A 424 -18.24 29.45 -12.37
N ALA A 425 -18.26 30.30 -11.35
CA ALA A 425 -17.05 30.92 -10.81
C ALA A 425 -16.09 29.91 -10.16
N ASP A 426 -16.61 28.77 -9.69
CA ASP A 426 -15.83 27.75 -9.02
C ASP A 426 -15.20 26.73 -9.98
N GLN A 427 -15.50 26.79 -11.28
CA GLN A 427 -14.99 25.81 -12.24
C GLN A 427 -13.47 25.82 -12.36
N GLU A 428 -12.87 27.00 -12.43
CA GLU A 428 -11.41 27.16 -12.47
C GLU A 428 -10.77 26.71 -11.16
N LYS A 429 -11.35 27.11 -10.02
CA LYS A 429 -10.91 26.68 -8.70
C LYS A 429 -11.00 25.18 -8.51
N MET A 430 -12.06 24.55 -9.00
CA MET A 430 -12.24 23.10 -8.96
C MET A 430 -11.14 22.39 -9.76
N GLY A 431 -10.84 22.85 -10.97
CA GLY A 431 -9.76 22.31 -11.78
C GLY A 431 -8.40 22.37 -11.08
N ILE A 432 -8.08 23.49 -10.46
CA ILE A 432 -6.83 23.67 -9.70
C ILE A 432 -6.80 22.72 -8.49
N ALA A 433 -7.90 22.66 -7.73
CA ALA A 433 -8.01 21.80 -6.56
C ALA A 433 -7.83 20.32 -6.92
N LEU A 434 -8.54 19.84 -7.93
CA LEU A 434 -8.47 18.46 -8.38
C LEU A 434 -7.09 18.08 -8.91
N ASN A 435 -6.42 18.97 -9.64
CA ASN A 435 -5.08 18.73 -10.14
C ASN A 435 -4.06 18.64 -8.99
N ARG A 436 -4.19 19.46 -7.97
CA ARG A 436 -3.32 19.38 -6.78
C ARG A 436 -3.53 18.08 -6.01
N LEU A 437 -4.78 17.68 -5.82
CA LEU A 437 -5.12 16.43 -5.14
C LEU A 437 -4.64 15.20 -5.94
N ALA A 438 -4.74 15.24 -7.26
CA ALA A 438 -4.21 14.18 -8.13
C ALA A 438 -2.68 14.05 -8.07
N LYS A 439 -1.96 15.15 -7.84
CA LYS A 439 -0.50 15.11 -7.62
C LYS A 439 -0.12 14.45 -6.30
N GLU A 440 -0.94 14.63 -5.26
CA GLU A 440 -0.73 13.99 -3.96
C GLU A 440 -1.00 12.49 -3.98
N ASP A 441 -2.00 12.07 -4.75
CA ASP A 441 -2.52 10.70 -4.74
C ASP A 441 -2.52 10.08 -6.14
N PRO A 442 -1.58 9.20 -6.45
CA PRO A 442 -1.50 8.53 -7.74
C PRO A 442 -2.65 7.58 -8.06
N SER A 443 -3.42 7.13 -7.06
CA SER A 443 -4.62 6.30 -7.26
C SER A 443 -5.87 7.12 -7.56
N PHE A 444 -5.78 8.44 -7.41
CA PHE A 444 -6.83 9.38 -7.74
C PHE A 444 -6.57 10.01 -9.12
N ARG A 445 -7.55 9.96 -10.00
CA ARG A 445 -7.43 10.49 -11.35
C ARG A 445 -8.58 11.43 -11.69
N VAL A 446 -8.27 12.41 -12.54
CA VAL A 446 -9.22 13.41 -13.03
C VAL A 446 -9.18 13.40 -14.56
N ARG A 447 -10.35 13.37 -15.18
CA ARG A 447 -10.49 13.51 -16.62
C ARG A 447 -11.72 14.31 -16.98
N THR A 448 -11.73 14.92 -18.16
CA THR A 448 -12.93 15.53 -18.72
C THR A 448 -13.53 14.56 -19.73
N ASP A 449 -14.81 14.29 -19.61
CA ASP A 449 -15.53 13.50 -20.60
C ASP A 449 -15.80 14.38 -21.84
N GLU A 450 -15.26 13.99 -22.97
CA GLU A 450 -15.37 14.75 -24.23
C GLU A 450 -16.80 14.83 -24.75
N GLU A 451 -17.62 13.82 -24.50
CA GLU A 451 -19.03 13.79 -24.95
C GLU A 451 -19.93 14.65 -24.08
N SER A 452 -19.84 14.53 -22.77
CA SER A 452 -20.72 15.23 -21.83
C SER A 452 -20.16 16.56 -21.32
N GLY A 453 -18.86 16.79 -21.47
CA GLY A 453 -18.16 17.93 -20.90
C GLY A 453 -18.02 17.88 -19.37
N GLN A 454 -18.43 16.78 -18.74
CA GLN A 454 -18.35 16.60 -17.30
C GLN A 454 -16.92 16.30 -16.84
N THR A 455 -16.59 16.76 -15.64
CA THR A 455 -15.37 16.34 -14.95
C THR A 455 -15.63 15.03 -14.21
N ILE A 456 -14.84 14.01 -14.52
CA ILE A 456 -14.91 12.68 -13.91
C ILE A 456 -13.72 12.48 -12.98
N ILE A 457 -13.99 12.13 -11.74
CA ILE A 457 -12.95 11.71 -10.79
C ILE A 457 -13.02 10.20 -10.57
N SER A 458 -11.86 9.59 -10.41
CA SER A 458 -11.74 8.14 -10.25
C SER A 458 -10.91 7.82 -9.01
N GLY A 459 -11.32 6.80 -8.27
CA GLY A 459 -10.65 6.40 -7.03
C GLY A 459 -10.85 4.93 -6.68
N MET A 460 -10.36 4.56 -5.50
CA MET A 460 -10.33 3.18 -5.02
C MET A 460 -11.62 2.74 -4.31
N GLY A 461 -12.49 3.66 -3.98
CA GLY A 461 -13.76 3.36 -3.31
C GLY A 461 -14.55 4.62 -3.01
N GLU A 462 -15.77 4.43 -2.50
CA GLU A 462 -16.69 5.55 -2.19
C GLU A 462 -16.10 6.48 -1.13
N LEU A 463 -15.52 5.94 -0.06
CA LEU A 463 -14.91 6.74 1.00
C LEU A 463 -13.73 7.57 0.48
N HIS A 464 -12.90 7.00 -0.38
CA HIS A 464 -11.79 7.70 -0.99
C HIS A 464 -12.27 8.96 -1.73
N LEU A 465 -13.26 8.82 -2.60
CA LEU A 465 -13.78 9.93 -3.37
C LEU A 465 -14.59 10.94 -2.51
N GLU A 466 -15.29 10.47 -1.50
CA GLU A 466 -15.98 11.33 -0.53
C GLU A 466 -15.01 12.24 0.22
N ILE A 467 -13.86 11.70 0.64
CA ILE A 467 -12.80 12.47 1.31
C ILE A 467 -12.18 13.49 0.35
N ILE A 468 -11.95 13.14 -0.90
CA ILE A 468 -11.45 14.07 -1.93
C ILE A 468 -12.41 15.25 -2.12
N VAL A 469 -13.69 14.98 -2.24
CA VAL A 469 -14.72 16.04 -2.41
C VAL A 469 -14.81 16.94 -1.18
N ASP A 470 -14.73 16.35 0.01
CA ASP A 470 -14.73 17.10 1.27
C ASP A 470 -13.46 17.96 1.42
N ARG A 471 -12.31 17.46 0.98
CA ARG A 471 -11.05 18.23 0.94
C ARG A 471 -11.14 19.42 -0.03
N MET A 472 -11.78 19.28 -1.17
CA MET A 472 -12.02 20.41 -2.07
C MET A 472 -12.77 21.53 -1.36
N LYS A 473 -13.78 21.18 -0.59
CA LYS A 473 -14.57 22.16 0.17
C LYS A 473 -13.74 22.82 1.28
N ARG A 474 -13.09 22.03 2.11
CA ARG A 474 -12.37 22.50 3.30
C ARG A 474 -11.06 23.23 2.99
N GLU A 475 -10.26 22.69 2.08
CA GLU A 475 -8.93 23.22 1.77
C GLU A 475 -8.93 24.27 0.65
N PHE A 476 -9.84 24.13 -0.31
CA PHE A 476 -9.88 24.99 -1.51
C PHE A 476 -11.12 25.86 -1.62
N GLY A 477 -12.07 25.69 -0.71
CA GLY A 477 -13.32 26.47 -0.71
C GLY A 477 -14.24 26.20 -1.90
N VAL A 478 -14.13 25.03 -2.52
CA VAL A 478 -14.93 24.64 -3.68
C VAL A 478 -16.00 23.64 -3.29
N GLU A 479 -17.25 23.98 -3.49
CA GLU A 479 -18.38 23.06 -3.36
C GLU A 479 -18.77 22.49 -4.72
N ALA A 480 -19.01 21.18 -4.76
CA ALA A 480 -19.38 20.47 -5.97
C ALA A 480 -20.62 19.61 -5.78
N ASN A 481 -21.41 19.47 -6.85
CA ASN A 481 -22.47 18.47 -6.95
C ASN A 481 -21.87 17.16 -7.44
N ILE A 482 -22.30 16.05 -6.85
CA ILE A 482 -21.76 14.73 -7.10
C ILE A 482 -22.81 13.86 -7.77
N GLY A 483 -22.45 13.19 -8.87
CA GLY A 483 -23.26 12.17 -9.51
C GLY A 483 -23.20 10.83 -8.78
N ALA A 484 -23.98 9.84 -9.25
CA ALA A 484 -23.94 8.48 -8.70
C ALA A 484 -22.61 7.78 -9.03
N PRO A 485 -22.05 6.96 -8.11
CA PRO A 485 -20.86 6.19 -8.39
C PRO A 485 -21.06 5.23 -9.55
N GLN A 486 -20.05 5.12 -10.41
CA GLN A 486 -20.02 4.19 -11.53
C GLN A 486 -18.79 3.29 -11.46
N VAL A 487 -18.96 2.05 -11.89
CA VAL A 487 -17.90 1.05 -11.89
C VAL A 487 -16.95 1.26 -13.07
N ALA A 488 -15.66 1.11 -12.83
CA ALA A 488 -14.65 1.11 -13.87
C ALA A 488 -14.56 -0.27 -14.52
N TYR A 489 -15.35 -0.49 -15.55
CA TYR A 489 -15.27 -1.71 -16.36
C TYR A 489 -14.02 -1.72 -17.24
N ARG A 490 -13.66 -2.90 -17.75
CA ARG A 490 -12.58 -3.12 -18.71
C ARG A 490 -13.07 -4.03 -19.83
N GLU A 491 -12.33 -4.10 -20.91
CA GLU A 491 -12.62 -5.02 -22.02
C GLU A 491 -11.39 -5.87 -22.31
N THR A 492 -11.62 -7.06 -22.86
CA THR A 492 -10.55 -7.96 -23.29
C THR A 492 -11.04 -8.84 -24.43
N ILE A 493 -10.17 -9.72 -24.91
CA ILE A 493 -10.49 -10.72 -25.93
C ILE A 493 -10.38 -12.14 -25.38
N ARG A 494 -11.15 -13.06 -25.93
CA ARG A 494 -11.20 -14.46 -25.46
C ARG A 494 -10.39 -15.43 -26.31
N LYS A 495 -10.15 -15.10 -27.59
CA LYS A 495 -9.47 -16.00 -28.53
C LYS A 495 -8.47 -15.26 -29.42
N ALA A 496 -7.53 -16.03 -29.96
CA ALA A 496 -6.56 -15.53 -30.92
C ALA A 496 -7.19 -15.33 -32.30
N VAL A 497 -6.86 -14.22 -32.95
CA VAL A 497 -7.31 -13.89 -34.31
C VAL A 497 -6.21 -13.22 -35.09
N LYS A 498 -6.34 -13.23 -36.42
CA LYS A 498 -5.51 -12.46 -37.35
C LYS A 498 -6.36 -11.38 -37.99
N ALA A 499 -5.91 -10.14 -37.94
CA ALA A 499 -6.62 -8.99 -38.49
C ALA A 499 -5.73 -8.22 -39.44
N GLU A 500 -6.34 -7.68 -40.48
CA GLU A 500 -5.67 -6.93 -41.51
C GLU A 500 -6.45 -5.69 -41.85
N TYR A 501 -5.76 -4.57 -42.05
CA TYR A 501 -6.37 -3.34 -42.58
C TYR A 501 -5.42 -2.58 -43.47
N LYS A 502 -5.96 -2.11 -44.60
CA LYS A 502 -5.27 -1.30 -45.57
C LYS A 502 -5.93 0.06 -45.62
N HIS A 503 -5.23 1.06 -45.10
CA HIS A 503 -5.66 2.45 -45.19
C HIS A 503 -5.08 3.05 -46.46
N ALA A 504 -5.92 3.27 -47.46
CA ALA A 504 -5.52 3.88 -48.74
C ALA A 504 -6.54 4.97 -49.12
N LYS A 505 -6.09 6.21 -49.19
CA LYS A 505 -6.89 7.35 -49.62
C LYS A 505 -6.12 8.15 -50.68
N GLN A 506 -6.79 8.49 -51.77
CA GLN A 506 -6.32 9.47 -52.75
C GLN A 506 -7.37 10.55 -52.88
N SER A 507 -6.99 11.80 -52.59
CA SER A 507 -7.83 12.97 -52.85
C SER A 507 -6.93 14.10 -53.30
N GLY A 508 -6.82 14.29 -54.63
CA GLY A 508 -6.24 15.45 -55.27
C GLY A 508 -4.90 15.97 -54.71
N GLY A 509 -3.85 15.16 -54.69
CA GLY A 509 -2.55 15.51 -54.16
C GLY A 509 -1.81 14.29 -53.60
N LYS A 510 -1.01 14.48 -52.56
CA LYS A 510 -0.34 13.37 -51.87
C LYS A 510 -1.39 12.49 -51.20
N GLY A 511 -1.45 11.20 -51.54
CA GLY A 511 -2.33 10.22 -50.95
C GLY A 511 -1.89 9.77 -49.55
N GLN A 512 -2.65 8.84 -49.00
CA GLN A 512 -2.33 8.16 -47.71
C GLN A 512 -2.31 6.65 -47.96
N TYR A 513 -1.29 5.99 -47.47
CA TYR A 513 -1.19 4.54 -47.56
C TYR A 513 -0.52 3.93 -46.32
N GLY A 514 -1.20 3.00 -45.67
CA GLY A 514 -0.66 2.18 -44.60
C GLY A 514 -1.36 0.83 -44.61
N HIS A 515 -0.61 -0.26 -44.56
CA HIS A 515 -1.16 -1.61 -44.56
C HIS A 515 -0.50 -2.43 -43.46
N VAL A 516 -1.30 -3.00 -42.58
CA VAL A 516 -0.83 -3.80 -41.44
C VAL A 516 -1.60 -5.11 -41.35
N VAL A 517 -0.89 -6.16 -40.97
CA VAL A 517 -1.43 -7.46 -40.60
C VAL A 517 -0.95 -7.80 -39.22
N ILE A 518 -1.87 -7.95 -38.29
CA ILE A 518 -1.58 -8.22 -36.88
C ILE A 518 -2.18 -9.55 -36.45
N GLU A 519 -1.49 -10.23 -35.54
CA GLU A 519 -2.03 -11.36 -34.78
C GLU A 519 -2.30 -10.90 -33.37
N MET A 520 -3.54 -11.08 -32.92
CA MET A 520 -4.01 -10.72 -31.59
C MET A 520 -4.30 -11.96 -30.79
N GLU A 521 -3.87 -12.00 -29.54
CA GLU A 521 -4.18 -13.10 -28.63
C GLU A 521 -4.43 -12.59 -27.20
N PRO A 522 -5.19 -13.33 -26.38
CA PRO A 522 -5.24 -13.04 -24.95
C PRO A 522 -3.82 -13.05 -24.38
N GLY A 523 -3.43 -11.94 -23.76
CA GLY A 523 -2.13 -11.81 -23.10
C GLY A 523 -2.20 -12.14 -21.62
N GLY A 524 -1.06 -12.01 -20.93
CA GLY A 524 -1.00 -11.99 -19.48
C GLY A 524 -1.52 -10.65 -18.94
N GLU A 525 -0.85 -10.06 -18.01
CA GLU A 525 -1.22 -8.75 -17.49
C GLU A 525 -0.79 -7.63 -18.46
N GLY A 526 -1.73 -6.73 -18.77
CA GLY A 526 -1.45 -5.52 -19.52
C GLY A 526 -1.46 -5.68 -21.05
N TYR A 527 -0.71 -4.80 -21.71
CA TYR A 527 -0.58 -4.73 -23.15
C TYR A 527 0.86 -5.04 -23.57
N GLU A 528 1.00 -5.91 -24.57
CA GLU A 528 2.30 -6.25 -25.14
C GLU A 528 2.25 -6.13 -26.67
N PHE A 529 3.24 -5.43 -27.24
CA PHE A 529 3.42 -5.29 -28.67
C PHE A 529 4.74 -5.95 -29.09
N ILE A 530 4.66 -6.84 -30.07
CA ILE A 530 5.81 -7.58 -30.59
C ILE A 530 5.95 -7.31 -32.07
N ASP A 531 7.13 -6.85 -32.49
CA ASP A 531 7.51 -6.66 -33.88
C ASP A 531 8.08 -7.97 -34.44
N GLU A 532 7.35 -8.59 -35.37
CA GLU A 532 7.77 -9.78 -36.11
C GLU A 532 7.92 -9.52 -37.61
N ILE A 533 8.12 -8.26 -38.02
CA ILE A 533 8.30 -7.89 -39.41
C ILE A 533 9.59 -8.46 -39.95
N LYS A 534 9.49 -9.10 -41.14
CA LYS A 534 10.64 -9.64 -41.90
C LYS A 534 10.72 -9.00 -43.28
N GLY A 535 11.95 -8.85 -43.77
CA GLY A 535 12.20 -8.37 -45.11
C GLY A 535 11.85 -6.91 -45.39
N GLY A 536 11.66 -6.10 -44.34
CA GLY A 536 11.41 -4.67 -44.51
C GLY A 536 10.09 -4.32 -45.16
N VAL A 537 9.10 -5.20 -45.13
CA VAL A 537 7.75 -4.99 -45.71
C VAL A 537 7.02 -3.78 -45.11
N ILE A 538 7.35 -3.42 -43.89
CA ILE A 538 7.03 -2.16 -43.26
C ILE A 538 8.37 -1.53 -42.88
N PRO A 539 8.67 -0.28 -43.33
CA PRO A 539 9.87 0.41 -42.89
C PRO A 539 9.94 0.55 -41.37
N ARG A 540 11.15 0.41 -40.83
CA ARG A 540 11.37 0.47 -39.37
C ARG A 540 10.82 1.76 -38.73
N GLU A 541 10.88 2.86 -39.45
CA GLU A 541 10.37 4.17 -38.99
C GLU A 541 8.86 4.18 -38.72
N PHE A 542 8.08 3.29 -39.35
CA PHE A 542 6.63 3.22 -39.20
C PHE A 542 6.15 2.16 -38.18
N ILE A 543 7.03 1.29 -37.71
CA ILE A 543 6.66 0.26 -36.69
C ILE A 543 6.24 0.91 -35.38
N PRO A 544 6.94 1.93 -34.84
CA PRO A 544 6.44 2.67 -33.65
C PRO A 544 5.08 3.32 -33.86
N SER A 545 4.76 3.73 -35.11
CA SER A 545 3.45 4.30 -35.43
C SER A 545 2.32 3.27 -35.35
N VAL A 546 2.60 2.02 -35.69
CA VAL A 546 1.65 0.91 -35.53
C VAL A 546 1.35 0.68 -34.05
N ASP A 547 2.37 0.60 -33.22
CA ASP A 547 2.21 0.47 -31.77
C ASP A 547 1.43 1.65 -31.16
N LYS A 548 1.77 2.88 -31.56
CA LYS A 548 1.07 4.10 -31.15
C LYS A 548 -0.40 4.07 -31.52
N GLY A 549 -0.73 3.69 -32.75
CA GLY A 549 -2.11 3.60 -33.24
C GLY A 549 -2.94 2.61 -32.43
N ILE A 550 -2.37 1.47 -32.02
CA ILE A 550 -3.01 0.51 -31.17
C ILE A 550 -3.17 1.06 -29.74
N ARG A 551 -2.11 1.64 -29.17
CA ARG A 551 -2.14 2.23 -27.83
C ARG A 551 -3.18 3.34 -27.70
N ASP A 552 -3.32 4.19 -28.72
CA ASP A 552 -4.30 5.28 -28.74
C ASP A 552 -5.75 4.74 -28.84
N THR A 553 -5.92 3.51 -29.30
CA THR A 553 -7.23 2.84 -29.41
C THR A 553 -7.61 2.07 -28.15
N LEU A 554 -6.64 1.60 -27.37
CA LEU A 554 -6.89 0.80 -26.15
C LEU A 554 -7.86 1.45 -25.17
N PRO A 555 -7.83 2.78 -24.90
CA PRO A 555 -8.76 3.40 -23.95
C PRO A 555 -10.24 3.31 -24.33
N ASN A 556 -10.55 3.04 -25.58
CA ASN A 556 -11.92 3.02 -26.12
C ASN A 556 -12.21 1.69 -26.79
N GLY A 557 -12.57 0.67 -26.03
CA GLY A 557 -12.92 -0.64 -26.52
C GLY A 557 -14.25 -0.67 -27.29
N ILE A 558 -14.47 -1.73 -28.04
CA ILE A 558 -15.62 -1.87 -28.96
C ILE A 558 -16.89 -2.39 -28.31
N VAL A 559 -16.83 -3.01 -27.13
CA VAL A 559 -18.03 -3.58 -26.45
C VAL A 559 -18.89 -2.45 -25.91
N ALA A 560 -18.31 -1.61 -25.05
CA ALA A 560 -18.99 -0.50 -24.39
C ALA A 560 -18.11 0.75 -24.24
N GLY A 561 -16.97 0.79 -24.93
CA GLY A 561 -16.05 1.92 -24.90
C GLY A 561 -15.12 1.98 -23.67
N TYR A 562 -14.99 0.90 -22.95
CA TYR A 562 -14.08 0.83 -21.80
C TYR A 562 -12.65 0.43 -22.22
N PRO A 563 -11.63 0.74 -21.39
CA PRO A 563 -10.26 0.38 -21.73
C PRO A 563 -10.06 -1.10 -21.96
N VAL A 564 -9.29 -1.45 -23.00
CA VAL A 564 -8.91 -2.81 -23.34
C VAL A 564 -7.65 -3.20 -22.59
N VAL A 565 -7.65 -4.36 -21.95
CA VAL A 565 -6.52 -4.89 -21.17
C VAL A 565 -6.23 -6.34 -21.57
N ASP A 566 -5.05 -6.82 -21.19
CA ASP A 566 -4.63 -8.21 -21.30
C ASP A 566 -4.65 -8.74 -22.72
N VAL A 567 -4.08 -7.96 -23.63
CA VAL A 567 -3.95 -8.32 -25.04
C VAL A 567 -2.47 -8.30 -25.48
N ARG A 568 -2.12 -9.28 -26.31
CA ARG A 568 -0.82 -9.35 -26.97
C ARG A 568 -1.02 -9.19 -28.47
N ILE A 569 -0.27 -8.25 -29.05
CA ILE A 569 -0.33 -7.93 -30.47
C ILE A 569 1.03 -8.25 -31.10
N ARG A 570 1.01 -9.05 -32.17
CA ARG A 570 2.18 -9.29 -33.01
C ARG A 570 1.94 -8.66 -34.38
N LEU A 571 2.84 -7.76 -34.77
CA LEU A 571 2.85 -7.20 -36.12
C LEU A 571 3.64 -8.14 -37.02
N VAL A 572 2.94 -8.86 -37.91
CA VAL A 572 3.54 -9.97 -38.68
C VAL A 572 3.80 -9.65 -40.13
N PHE A 573 3.01 -8.74 -40.74
CA PHE A 573 3.13 -8.37 -42.13
C PHE A 573 2.54 -6.99 -42.40
N GLY A 574 2.78 -6.48 -43.60
CA GLY A 574 2.20 -5.25 -44.08
C GLY A 574 2.79 -4.86 -45.40
N SER A 575 2.47 -3.67 -45.87
CA SER A 575 3.08 -3.07 -47.06
C SER A 575 3.10 -1.55 -46.98
N TYR A 576 3.92 -0.92 -47.77
CA TYR A 576 4.04 0.51 -47.81
C TYR A 576 4.07 1.03 -49.26
N HIS A 577 3.85 2.33 -49.40
CA HIS A 577 3.98 3.04 -50.68
C HIS A 577 5.05 4.14 -50.53
N ASP A 578 5.97 4.21 -51.46
CA ASP A 578 7.15 5.08 -51.40
C ASP A 578 6.82 6.57 -51.17
N VAL A 579 5.68 7.03 -51.69
CA VAL A 579 5.27 8.44 -51.62
C VAL A 579 4.15 8.69 -50.60
N ASP A 580 3.16 7.79 -50.52
CA ASP A 580 1.91 8.02 -49.80
C ASP A 580 1.92 7.47 -48.35
N SER A 581 2.93 6.68 -47.98
CA SER A 581 3.05 6.19 -46.63
C SER A 581 3.52 7.27 -45.67
N SER A 582 2.91 7.29 -44.48
CA SER A 582 3.22 8.23 -43.41
C SER A 582 2.98 7.59 -42.04
N GLN A 583 3.48 8.20 -41.00
CA GLN A 583 3.21 7.80 -39.64
C GLN A 583 1.71 7.76 -39.34
N LEU A 584 1.00 8.81 -39.76
CA LEU A 584 -0.45 8.91 -39.57
C LEU A 584 -1.20 7.78 -40.30
N ALA A 585 -0.81 7.45 -41.55
CA ALA A 585 -1.45 6.37 -42.30
C ALA A 585 -1.30 5.01 -41.60
N PHE A 586 -0.13 4.72 -41.01
CA PHE A 586 0.10 3.50 -40.26
C PHE A 586 -0.60 3.52 -38.89
N GLU A 587 -0.70 4.65 -38.20
CA GLU A 587 -1.50 4.79 -36.97
C GLU A 587 -2.98 4.46 -37.22
N LEU A 588 -3.55 5.01 -38.31
CA LEU A 588 -4.95 4.76 -38.69
C LEU A 588 -5.17 3.31 -39.11
N ALA A 589 -4.26 2.75 -39.91
CA ALA A 589 -4.34 1.35 -40.31
C ALA A 589 -4.27 0.40 -39.12
N ALA A 590 -3.36 0.64 -38.18
CA ALA A 590 -3.20 -0.13 -36.95
C ALA A 590 -4.45 -0.06 -36.05
N SER A 591 -5.00 1.14 -35.88
CA SER A 591 -6.22 1.34 -35.10
C SER A 591 -7.40 0.56 -35.68
N GLN A 592 -7.60 0.62 -36.99
CA GLN A 592 -8.69 -0.09 -37.65
C GLN A 592 -8.49 -1.62 -37.65
N ALA A 593 -7.27 -2.09 -37.86
CA ALA A 593 -6.94 -3.51 -37.75
C ALA A 593 -7.20 -4.04 -36.34
N PHE A 594 -6.84 -3.30 -35.33
CA PHE A 594 -7.09 -3.63 -33.93
C PHE A 594 -8.59 -3.71 -33.63
N LYS A 595 -9.38 -2.75 -34.04
CA LYS A 595 -10.84 -2.76 -33.87
C LYS A 595 -11.50 -3.95 -34.55
N GLU A 596 -11.08 -4.27 -35.76
CA GLU A 596 -11.59 -5.41 -36.51
C GLU A 596 -11.20 -6.73 -35.84
N GLY A 597 -9.97 -6.84 -35.37
CA GLY A 597 -9.50 -7.99 -34.60
C GLY A 597 -10.27 -8.18 -33.30
N MET A 598 -10.57 -7.11 -32.58
CA MET A 598 -11.41 -7.14 -31.38
C MET A 598 -12.79 -7.73 -31.67
N ARG A 599 -13.44 -7.31 -32.74
CA ARG A 599 -14.77 -7.84 -33.13
C ARG A 599 -14.75 -9.34 -33.38
N GLN A 600 -13.67 -9.83 -33.96
CA GLN A 600 -13.51 -11.26 -34.32
C GLN A 600 -13.03 -12.11 -33.14
N ALA A 601 -12.39 -11.52 -32.15
CA ALA A 601 -11.75 -12.22 -31.05
C ALA A 601 -12.67 -12.54 -29.86
N SER A 602 -14.00 -12.48 -30.04
CA SER A 602 -14.99 -12.67 -28.99
C SER A 602 -14.72 -11.75 -27.80
N PRO A 603 -14.89 -10.42 -27.97
CA PRO A 603 -14.60 -9.47 -26.92
C PRO A 603 -15.49 -9.65 -25.71
N ALA A 604 -14.95 -9.40 -24.53
CA ALA A 604 -15.63 -9.55 -23.25
C ALA A 604 -15.53 -8.29 -22.41
N LEU A 605 -16.59 -8.02 -21.65
CA LEU A 605 -16.58 -7.01 -20.61
C LEU A 605 -16.06 -7.62 -19.30
N LEU A 606 -15.11 -6.92 -18.66
CA LEU A 606 -14.58 -7.29 -17.35
C LEU A 606 -15.13 -6.37 -16.27
N GLU A 607 -15.54 -6.96 -15.16
CA GLU A 607 -16.01 -6.23 -13.99
C GLU A 607 -15.08 -6.44 -12.78
N PRO A 608 -14.91 -5.43 -11.91
CA PRO A 608 -14.13 -5.58 -10.69
C PRO A 608 -14.88 -6.45 -9.69
N ILE A 609 -14.16 -7.41 -9.12
CA ILE A 609 -14.63 -8.32 -8.08
C ILE A 609 -13.96 -7.95 -6.76
N MET A 610 -14.79 -7.83 -5.72
CA MET A 610 -14.34 -7.48 -4.39
C MET A 610 -14.26 -8.72 -3.50
N ALA A 611 -13.22 -8.82 -2.70
CA ALA A 611 -13.14 -9.76 -1.59
C ALA A 611 -13.87 -9.15 -0.40
N VAL A 612 -14.93 -9.82 0.03
CA VAL A 612 -15.80 -9.37 1.12
C VAL A 612 -15.74 -10.36 2.27
N GLU A 613 -15.57 -9.86 3.48
CA GLU A 613 -15.65 -10.65 4.72
C GLU A 613 -16.64 -9.99 5.65
N VAL A 614 -17.65 -10.76 6.08
CA VAL A 614 -18.69 -10.28 6.99
C VAL A 614 -18.57 -11.01 8.32
N GLU A 615 -18.45 -10.26 9.41
CA GLU A 615 -18.50 -10.78 10.78
C GLU A 615 -19.91 -10.58 11.32
N THR A 616 -20.59 -11.66 11.63
CA THR A 616 -22.00 -11.63 12.06
C THR A 616 -22.27 -12.61 13.18
N PRO A 617 -23.23 -12.30 14.09
CA PRO A 617 -23.79 -13.32 14.97
C PRO A 617 -24.39 -14.48 14.15
N GLU A 618 -24.25 -15.69 14.67
CA GLU A 618 -24.71 -16.89 13.97
C GLU A 618 -26.18 -16.84 13.52
N GLU A 619 -27.04 -16.20 14.32
CA GLU A 619 -28.46 -16.04 13.99
C GLU A 619 -28.76 -15.28 12.69
N TYR A 620 -27.86 -14.40 12.25
CA TYR A 620 -27.99 -13.63 11.00
C TYR A 620 -27.20 -14.20 9.83
N MET A 621 -26.44 -15.27 10.05
CA MET A 621 -25.56 -15.83 9.02
C MET A 621 -26.32 -16.22 7.75
N GLY A 622 -27.49 -16.84 7.88
CA GLY A 622 -28.35 -17.22 6.76
C GLY A 622 -28.79 -16.01 5.94
N ASP A 623 -29.20 -14.94 6.59
CA ASP A 623 -29.61 -13.69 5.93
C ASP A 623 -28.43 -13.02 5.22
N VAL A 624 -27.25 -13.00 5.85
CA VAL A 624 -26.02 -12.46 5.26
C VAL A 624 -25.62 -13.24 4.01
N MET A 625 -25.61 -14.56 4.07
CA MET A 625 -25.29 -15.42 2.93
C MET A 625 -26.31 -15.28 1.79
N GLY A 626 -27.58 -15.23 2.12
CA GLY A 626 -28.66 -15.03 1.15
C GLY A 626 -28.55 -13.69 0.42
N ASP A 627 -28.20 -12.64 1.14
CA ASP A 627 -28.01 -11.31 0.56
C ASP A 627 -26.76 -11.26 -0.34
N LEU A 628 -25.64 -11.85 0.07
CA LEU A 628 -24.44 -11.93 -0.76
C LEU A 628 -24.70 -12.74 -2.05
N ASN A 629 -25.47 -13.81 -1.98
CA ASN A 629 -25.88 -14.57 -3.16
C ASN A 629 -26.75 -13.75 -4.10
N ARG A 630 -27.69 -12.96 -3.58
CA ARG A 630 -28.50 -12.03 -4.39
C ARG A 630 -27.65 -10.99 -5.10
N ARG A 631 -26.53 -10.61 -4.52
CA ARG A 631 -25.56 -9.65 -5.09
C ARG A 631 -24.58 -10.31 -6.06
N ARG A 632 -24.91 -11.45 -6.60
CA ARG A 632 -24.05 -12.27 -7.47
C ARG A 632 -22.73 -12.69 -6.82
N GLY A 633 -22.71 -12.74 -5.48
CA GLY A 633 -21.54 -13.17 -4.74
C GLY A 633 -21.34 -14.67 -4.77
N VAL A 634 -20.07 -15.08 -4.70
CA VAL A 634 -19.68 -16.47 -4.51
C VAL A 634 -19.12 -16.61 -3.11
N VAL A 635 -19.85 -17.33 -2.25
CA VAL A 635 -19.38 -17.58 -0.88
C VAL A 635 -18.25 -18.61 -0.93
N LEU A 636 -17.07 -18.22 -0.43
CA LEU A 636 -15.86 -19.04 -0.44
C LEU A 636 -15.74 -19.91 0.80
N GLY A 637 -16.27 -19.46 1.93
CA GLY A 637 -16.17 -20.19 3.18
C GLY A 637 -16.79 -19.44 4.35
N MET A 638 -16.90 -20.16 5.44
CA MET A 638 -17.38 -19.67 6.72
C MET A 638 -16.45 -20.19 7.81
N ASP A 639 -16.08 -19.33 8.74
CA ASP A 639 -15.24 -19.66 9.89
C ASP A 639 -15.90 -19.16 11.16
N ASP A 640 -15.59 -19.79 12.28
CA ASP A 640 -15.95 -19.27 13.59
C ASP A 640 -15.06 -18.06 13.93
N ASP A 641 -15.64 -17.01 14.48
CA ASP A 641 -14.88 -15.83 14.93
C ASP A 641 -14.21 -16.03 16.30
N GLY A 642 -14.47 -17.16 16.96
CA GLY A 642 -13.92 -17.50 18.27
C GLY A 642 -14.69 -16.95 19.47
N ILE A 643 -15.75 -16.17 19.25
CA ILE A 643 -16.56 -15.53 20.30
C ILE A 643 -18.07 -15.80 20.11
N GLY A 644 -18.43 -16.85 19.38
CA GLY A 644 -19.81 -17.25 19.13
C GLY A 644 -20.45 -16.63 17.90
N GLY A 645 -19.68 -15.92 17.07
CA GLY A 645 -20.08 -15.39 15.77
C GLY A 645 -19.47 -16.16 14.62
N LYS A 646 -19.80 -15.73 13.40
CA LYS A 646 -19.31 -16.30 12.15
C LYS A 646 -18.66 -15.25 11.25
N LYS A 647 -17.63 -15.68 10.55
CA LYS A 647 -17.03 -14.92 9.44
C LYS A 647 -17.43 -15.55 8.12
N VAL A 648 -18.10 -14.78 7.28
CA VAL A 648 -18.49 -15.21 5.93
C VAL A 648 -17.56 -14.52 4.92
N ARG A 649 -16.85 -15.31 4.13
CA ARG A 649 -15.97 -14.81 3.07
C ARG A 649 -16.61 -15.04 1.71
N ALA A 650 -16.62 -14.01 0.88
CA ALA A 650 -17.22 -14.04 -0.45
C ALA A 650 -16.47 -13.19 -1.45
N GLU A 651 -16.65 -13.50 -2.72
CA GLU A 651 -16.25 -12.65 -3.84
C GLU A 651 -17.51 -12.08 -4.47
N VAL A 652 -17.63 -10.75 -4.52
CA VAL A 652 -18.84 -10.07 -4.99
C VAL A 652 -18.46 -8.96 -5.98
N PRO A 653 -19.19 -8.84 -7.12
CA PRO A 653 -18.97 -7.73 -8.04
C PRO A 653 -19.19 -6.38 -7.35
N LEU A 654 -18.28 -5.44 -7.59
CA LEU A 654 -18.36 -4.10 -7.00
C LEU A 654 -19.69 -3.39 -7.31
N ALA A 655 -20.22 -3.57 -8.52
CA ALA A 655 -21.49 -2.99 -8.93
C ALA A 655 -22.68 -3.38 -8.01
N GLU A 656 -22.58 -4.52 -7.35
CA GLU A 656 -23.63 -5.03 -6.44
C GLU A 656 -23.39 -4.62 -4.97
N MET A 657 -22.28 -3.97 -4.67
CA MET A 657 -21.90 -3.65 -3.29
C MET A 657 -22.23 -2.23 -2.84
N PHE A 658 -22.69 -1.37 -3.75
CA PHE A 658 -23.09 -0.01 -3.36
C PHE A 658 -24.28 -0.05 -2.40
N GLY A 659 -24.16 0.69 -1.30
CA GLY A 659 -25.18 0.70 -0.25
C GLY A 659 -25.21 -0.50 0.68
N TYR A 660 -24.27 -1.43 0.55
CA TYR A 660 -24.22 -2.65 1.36
C TYR A 660 -24.13 -2.38 2.86
N SER A 661 -23.39 -1.36 3.28
CA SER A 661 -23.28 -0.98 4.69
C SER A 661 -24.63 -0.75 5.35
N THR A 662 -25.51 -0.01 4.66
CA THR A 662 -26.87 0.26 5.14
C THR A 662 -27.72 -1.00 5.19
N ASP A 663 -27.69 -1.80 4.13
CA ASP A 663 -28.47 -3.04 4.04
C ASP A 663 -28.03 -4.06 5.08
N LEU A 664 -26.74 -4.19 5.33
CA LEU A 664 -26.19 -5.09 6.35
C LEU A 664 -26.64 -4.66 7.76
N ARG A 665 -26.59 -3.38 8.08
CA ARG A 665 -27.07 -2.87 9.37
C ARG A 665 -28.55 -3.16 9.57
N SER A 666 -29.37 -2.93 8.55
CA SER A 666 -30.81 -3.18 8.61
C SER A 666 -31.11 -4.66 8.80
N ALA A 667 -30.39 -5.54 8.10
CA ALA A 667 -30.60 -6.98 8.17
C ALA A 667 -30.14 -7.60 9.50
N THR A 668 -29.14 -7.00 10.17
CA THR A 668 -28.50 -7.57 11.36
C THR A 668 -28.69 -6.71 12.63
N GLN A 669 -29.58 -5.72 12.58
CA GLN A 669 -29.82 -4.79 13.69
C GLN A 669 -28.55 -4.09 14.21
N GLY A 670 -27.64 -3.76 13.28
CA GLY A 670 -26.36 -3.13 13.59
C GLY A 670 -25.29 -4.04 14.20
N ARG A 671 -25.55 -5.35 14.29
CA ARG A 671 -24.65 -6.30 14.96
C ARG A 671 -23.57 -6.89 14.08
N ALA A 672 -23.70 -6.81 12.76
CA ALA A 672 -22.69 -7.30 11.83
C ALA A 672 -21.80 -6.16 11.32
N THR A 673 -20.55 -6.51 11.06
CA THR A 673 -19.57 -5.63 10.42
C THR A 673 -19.01 -6.32 9.18
N TYR A 674 -18.47 -5.55 8.24
CA TYR A 674 -17.82 -6.11 7.05
C TYR A 674 -16.59 -5.33 6.66
N SER A 675 -15.73 -6.01 5.93
CA SER A 675 -14.62 -5.41 5.21
C SER A 675 -14.67 -5.82 3.74
N MET A 676 -14.18 -4.97 2.87
CA MET A 676 -14.20 -5.16 1.43
C MET A 676 -12.95 -4.59 0.80
N GLU A 677 -12.34 -5.35 -0.13
CA GLU A 677 -11.20 -4.89 -0.89
C GLU A 677 -11.26 -5.39 -2.34
N PHE A 678 -10.63 -4.66 -3.25
CA PHE A 678 -10.50 -5.10 -4.63
C PHE A 678 -9.65 -6.36 -4.72
N LYS A 679 -10.12 -7.38 -5.47
CA LYS A 679 -9.39 -8.62 -5.68
C LYS A 679 -8.90 -8.78 -7.10
N LYS A 680 -9.80 -8.70 -8.08
CA LYS A 680 -9.49 -8.98 -9.50
C LYS A 680 -10.55 -8.41 -10.42
N TYR A 681 -10.25 -8.35 -11.71
CA TYR A 681 -11.24 -8.23 -12.76
C TYR A 681 -11.66 -9.62 -13.22
N SER A 682 -12.93 -9.79 -13.51
CA SER A 682 -13.51 -11.05 -14.00
C SER A 682 -14.53 -10.78 -15.09
N GLU A 683 -14.72 -11.73 -15.98
CA GLU A 683 -15.68 -11.60 -17.08
C GLU A 683 -17.09 -11.42 -16.54
N ALA A 684 -17.78 -10.36 -16.97
CA ALA A 684 -19.16 -10.10 -16.62
C ALA A 684 -20.10 -11.07 -17.36
N PRO A 685 -21.16 -11.58 -16.71
CA PRO A 685 -22.19 -12.36 -17.39
C PRO A 685 -22.81 -11.60 -18.57
N ALA A 686 -23.29 -12.33 -19.59
CA ALA A 686 -23.81 -11.74 -20.81
C ALA A 686 -24.94 -10.71 -20.56
N HIS A 687 -25.85 -10.96 -19.62
CA HIS A 687 -26.93 -10.02 -19.28
C HIS A 687 -26.41 -8.75 -18.61
N ILE A 688 -25.36 -8.83 -17.82
CA ILE A 688 -24.71 -7.66 -17.20
C ILE A 688 -23.97 -6.85 -18.27
N ALA A 689 -23.22 -7.52 -19.16
CA ALA A 689 -22.54 -6.85 -20.27
C ALA A 689 -23.53 -6.13 -21.19
N ALA A 690 -24.67 -6.72 -21.48
CA ALA A 690 -25.74 -6.11 -22.26
C ALA A 690 -26.33 -4.86 -21.55
N ALA A 691 -26.60 -4.96 -20.24
CA ALA A 691 -27.14 -3.83 -19.47
C ALA A 691 -26.15 -2.67 -19.39
N VAL A 692 -24.87 -2.94 -19.20
CA VAL A 692 -23.81 -1.94 -19.16
C VAL A 692 -23.65 -1.24 -20.52
N THR A 693 -23.69 -2.02 -21.60
CA THR A 693 -23.59 -1.51 -22.98
C THR A 693 -24.77 -0.59 -23.32
N GLU A 694 -25.99 -0.99 -22.96
CA GLU A 694 -27.20 -0.18 -23.15
C GLU A 694 -27.16 1.13 -22.36
N ALA A 695 -26.76 1.07 -21.09
CA ALA A 695 -26.63 2.26 -20.24
C ALA A 695 -25.61 3.28 -20.80
N ARG A 696 -24.60 2.79 -21.52
CA ARG A 696 -23.57 3.65 -22.12
C ARG A 696 -23.98 4.30 -23.45
N LYS A 697 -24.95 3.74 -24.13
CA LYS A 697 -25.52 4.29 -25.36
C LYS A 697 -26.51 5.44 -25.13
N GLY A 698 -27.10 5.52 -23.94
CA GLY A 698 -27.96 6.62 -23.50
C GLY A 698 -27.17 7.71 -22.83
#